data_462add8416957976e1f5c5bc70d9b0d9
#
_entry.id   462add8416957976e1f5c5bc70d9b0d9
#
_cell.length_a   1.000
_cell.length_b   1.000
_cell.length_c   1.000
_cell.angle_alpha   90.00
_cell.angle_beta   90.00
_cell.angle_gamma   90.00
#
_symmetry.space_group_name_H-M   'P 1'
#
loop_
_entity.id
_entity.type
_entity.pdbx_description
1 polymer ?
#
loop_
_entity_poly.entity_id
_entity_poly.type
_entity_poly.pdbx_seq_one_letter_code
_entity_poly.pdbx_strand_id
1 'polypeptide(L)'
;RFTMDDGYTNAVLTAFVMLYEKGLIYKGHRLVNWCPVSKSAISDEEVIYQEESGSLWHLRYPITDSDKYLVVATTRPETMLGDTAVAVHPDDKRYKNFIGLTITLPLVDRKIPIIADNFVDPEFGSGCVKVTPAHDPNDFSIGERHDLEFINIMNDDASINLNAPIQYQNLSREEARKKVIEDFKSLGLVDKIEEHINKVGFSERGHVPIEFYMSEQWFMKMSDLAGPALDAVSNGQITFHPKHWDKTYYHWMNNIKDWCISRQLWWGHQIPVWYHNDDSKKLHVSVEGPSDPENWTRDKDVLDTWASSWLWPMAVHSWPDGSEELKKFYPTNVLVTGPDIIFFWVARMIITGCEFMDEIPFKDVYFTSILRDVDGKKLSKSLGNSPDPIKLFDEYGTDAVRFSIMLMAPQGLDVLFSKDRLEIGRNFMNKLWNVCRFVQLNLDKSSVERFDPEDLDLRLADKWILSRLSYLVNNYNAQINRFHFNEAAKLIYEFTRNDLCDWYVEIAKISFQKGDKYEVGLVGSVVLKCIKTVLTLLHPFAPFITEELWEFFRSDKSTDLIISPWIDKMEMLNSNIEEDMLMIKELVTSVRSIRSRMNIPPSKKFDLYIRCSSNQNQVLKVQKDLIKTLARVENLFLGEDTKKPRHSAASVTAGLEIFVPLKGLVDFDKEQKRMKKRSADALGLIEKINSKLSNQNFLDRAPKAVVQREKSNLVKLTEEVDKLNANLEMLK
;
A
#
# COMPACT_ATOMS: atom_id res chain seq x y z
N ARG A 1 -6.67 -24.89 6.02
CA ARG A 1 -5.38 -25.27 6.62
C ARG A 1 -4.94 -24.26 7.65
N PHE A 2 -4.24 -24.75 8.69
CA PHE A 2 -3.58 -23.94 9.71
C PHE A 2 -2.13 -24.39 9.83
N THR A 3 -1.24 -23.49 10.17
CA THR A 3 0.19 -23.83 10.36
C THR A 3 0.43 -24.81 11.51
N MET A 4 -0.56 -25.00 12.40
CA MET A 4 -0.52 -25.93 13.53
C MET A 4 -1.32 -27.22 13.28
N ASP A 5 -1.81 -27.47 12.04
CA ASP A 5 -2.39 -28.77 11.67
C ASP A 5 -1.33 -29.87 11.76
N ASP A 6 -1.72 -31.10 12.08
CA ASP A 6 -0.79 -32.23 12.24
C ASP A 6 0.08 -32.43 10.99
N GLY A 7 -0.52 -32.42 9.78
CA GLY A 7 0.23 -32.55 8.53
C GLY A 7 1.17 -31.39 8.27
N TYR A 8 0.77 -30.16 8.62
CA TYR A 8 1.65 -28.99 8.50
C TYR A 8 2.78 -29.03 9.53
N THR A 9 2.47 -29.43 10.78
CA THR A 9 3.46 -29.65 11.84
C THR A 9 4.51 -30.66 11.40
N ASN A 10 4.09 -31.78 10.80
CA ASN A 10 5.01 -32.79 10.25
C ASN A 10 5.96 -32.17 9.21
N ALA A 11 5.43 -31.34 8.29
CA ALA A 11 6.24 -30.64 7.31
C ALA A 11 7.29 -29.69 7.97
N VAL A 12 6.90 -28.95 8.99
CA VAL A 12 7.79 -28.04 9.73
C VAL A 12 8.92 -28.80 10.42
N LEU A 13 8.57 -29.87 11.13
CA LEU A 13 9.57 -30.70 11.84
C LEU A 13 10.49 -31.43 10.85
N THR A 14 9.96 -31.91 9.72
CA THR A 14 10.74 -32.52 8.65
C THR A 14 11.74 -31.53 8.04
N ALA A 15 11.31 -30.30 7.75
CA ALA A 15 12.20 -29.26 7.25
C ALA A 15 13.36 -28.96 8.22
N PHE A 16 13.04 -28.88 9.52
CA PHE A 16 14.08 -28.69 10.55
C PHE A 16 15.10 -29.84 10.54
N VAL A 17 14.62 -31.10 10.55
CA VAL A 17 15.49 -32.29 10.57
C VAL A 17 16.38 -32.32 9.33
N MET A 18 15.81 -32.11 8.13
CA MET A 18 16.58 -32.10 6.88
C MET A 18 17.69 -31.03 6.88
N LEU A 19 17.37 -29.80 7.34
CA LEU A 19 18.35 -28.73 7.42
C LEU A 19 19.42 -28.96 8.51
N TYR A 20 19.04 -29.60 9.61
CA TYR A 20 19.99 -30.01 10.64
C TYR A 20 20.97 -31.08 10.11
N GLU A 21 20.49 -32.10 9.42
CA GLU A 21 21.31 -33.14 8.79
C GLU A 21 22.28 -32.59 7.74
N LYS A 22 21.88 -31.52 7.03
CA LYS A 22 22.76 -30.78 6.12
C LYS A 22 23.77 -29.88 6.84
N GLY A 23 23.72 -29.77 8.17
CA GLY A 23 24.60 -28.90 8.96
C GLY A 23 24.28 -27.40 8.81
N LEU A 24 23.07 -27.07 8.32
CA LEU A 24 22.60 -25.69 8.17
C LEU A 24 21.92 -25.16 9.44
N ILE A 25 21.43 -26.04 10.33
CA ILE A 25 20.95 -25.67 11.65
C ILE A 25 21.97 -26.09 12.71
N TYR A 26 22.25 -25.17 13.62
CA TYR A 26 23.19 -25.39 14.71
C TYR A 26 22.76 -24.65 15.97
N LYS A 27 23.22 -25.13 17.13
CA LYS A 27 23.04 -24.47 18.42
C LYS A 27 24.27 -23.66 18.77
N GLY A 28 24.11 -22.43 19.23
CA GLY A 28 25.23 -21.54 19.54
C GLY A 28 24.91 -20.56 20.64
N HIS A 29 25.93 -20.23 21.43
CA HIS A 29 25.85 -19.17 22.44
C HIS A 29 26.26 -17.86 21.81
N ARG A 30 25.28 -16.99 21.54
CA ARG A 30 25.47 -15.72 20.84
C ARG A 30 24.70 -14.57 21.48
N LEU A 31 25.10 -13.36 21.13
CA LEU A 31 24.35 -12.16 21.44
C LEU A 31 23.12 -12.05 20.56
N VAL A 32 21.93 -12.01 21.15
CA VAL A 32 20.65 -11.95 20.44
C VAL A 32 19.84 -10.74 20.90
N ASN A 33 18.94 -10.27 20.05
CA ASN A 33 17.90 -9.34 20.48
C ASN A 33 16.94 -10.08 21.42
N TRP A 34 16.69 -9.50 22.57
CA TRP A 34 15.90 -10.10 23.65
C TRP A 34 14.78 -9.19 24.10
N CYS A 35 13.59 -9.72 24.22
CA CYS A 35 12.46 -9.02 24.82
C CYS A 35 12.34 -9.38 26.31
N PRO A 36 12.63 -8.45 27.24
CA PRO A 36 12.62 -8.76 28.68
C PRO A 36 11.22 -9.04 29.26
N VAL A 37 10.16 -8.58 28.57
CA VAL A 37 8.77 -8.83 29.01
C VAL A 37 8.31 -10.23 28.60
N SER A 38 8.56 -10.63 27.35
CA SER A 38 8.23 -11.99 26.88
C SER A 38 9.29 -13.01 27.27
N LYS A 39 10.46 -12.58 27.77
CA LYS A 39 11.61 -13.43 28.12
C LYS A 39 12.00 -14.37 26.99
N SER A 40 12.08 -13.82 25.78
CA SER A 40 12.34 -14.58 24.55
C SER A 40 13.24 -13.82 23.60
N ALA A 41 14.04 -14.57 22.83
CA ALA A 41 14.75 -14.04 21.67
C ALA A 41 13.75 -13.55 20.62
N ILE A 42 14.13 -12.49 19.89
CA ILE A 42 13.42 -11.95 18.75
C ILE A 42 14.40 -11.76 17.58
N SER A 43 13.89 -11.80 16.35
CA SER A 43 14.72 -11.57 15.16
C SER A 43 15.00 -10.07 14.94
N ASP A 44 16.01 -9.75 14.12
CA ASP A 44 16.37 -8.36 13.80
C ASP A 44 15.18 -7.61 13.18
N GLU A 45 14.35 -8.28 12.39
CA GLU A 45 13.18 -7.73 11.72
C GLU A 45 12.01 -7.43 12.68
N GLU A 46 11.97 -8.08 13.87
CA GLU A 46 10.97 -7.83 14.93
C GLU A 46 11.33 -6.63 15.83
N VAL A 47 12.45 -5.94 15.54
CA VAL A 47 12.90 -4.76 16.28
C VAL A 47 12.44 -3.48 15.60
N ILE A 48 11.62 -2.69 16.29
CA ILE A 48 11.12 -1.41 15.80
C ILE A 48 11.96 -0.28 16.41
N TYR A 49 12.69 0.45 15.55
CA TYR A 49 13.51 1.57 16.03
C TYR A 49 12.69 2.85 16.18
N GLN A 50 12.78 3.48 17.36
CA GLN A 50 12.13 4.75 17.68
C GLN A 50 13.16 5.75 18.16
N GLU A 51 12.93 7.04 17.89
CA GLU A 51 13.74 8.13 18.43
C GLU A 51 13.27 8.47 19.86
N GLU A 52 14.19 8.32 20.81
CA GLU A 52 13.95 8.61 22.23
C GLU A 52 14.87 9.72 22.71
N SER A 53 14.30 10.67 23.44
CA SER A 53 15.08 11.71 24.13
C SER A 53 15.74 11.12 25.37
N GLY A 54 17.05 11.17 25.42
CA GLY A 54 17.86 10.63 26.51
C GLY A 54 19.04 11.53 26.81
N SER A 55 20.04 10.97 27.44
CA SER A 55 21.29 11.67 27.76
C SER A 55 22.49 10.87 27.27
N LEU A 56 23.55 11.58 26.92
CA LEU A 56 24.88 11.05 26.71
C LEU A 56 25.74 11.43 27.93
N TRP A 57 26.13 10.41 28.69
CA TRP A 57 26.92 10.60 29.90
C TRP A 57 28.40 10.44 29.56
N HIS A 58 29.23 11.43 29.91
CA HIS A 58 30.67 11.41 29.81
C HIS A 58 31.25 11.05 31.18
N LEU A 59 31.84 9.86 31.27
CA LEU A 59 32.33 9.27 32.53
C LEU A 59 33.82 9.12 32.50
N ARG A 60 34.51 9.51 33.61
CA ARG A 60 35.95 9.41 33.81
C ARG A 60 36.34 8.02 34.32
N TYR A 61 37.16 7.34 33.58
CA TYR A 61 37.71 6.04 33.92
C TYR A 61 39.20 6.18 34.29
N PRO A 62 39.56 6.08 35.60
CA PRO A 62 40.93 6.26 36.05
C PRO A 62 41.88 5.21 35.54
N ILE A 63 43.03 5.64 35.03
CA ILE A 63 44.13 4.75 34.64
C ILE A 63 44.80 4.22 35.91
N THR A 64 44.98 2.91 36.00
CA THR A 64 45.55 2.23 37.15
C THR A 64 46.95 2.81 37.48
N ASP A 65 47.22 3.07 38.75
CA ASP A 65 48.44 3.64 39.29
C ASP A 65 48.87 4.99 38.65
N SER A 66 47.87 5.82 38.24
CA SER A 66 48.10 7.11 37.59
C SER A 66 47.02 8.12 38.00
N ASP A 67 47.37 9.42 38.01
CA ASP A 67 46.43 10.52 38.20
C ASP A 67 45.62 10.85 36.92
N LYS A 68 45.87 10.09 35.84
CA LYS A 68 45.20 10.30 34.53
C LYS A 68 43.93 9.46 34.42
N TYR A 69 43.04 9.86 33.52
CA TYR A 69 41.82 9.14 33.24
C TYR A 69 41.48 9.22 31.74
N LEU A 70 40.72 8.28 31.25
CA LEU A 70 40.03 8.37 29.97
C LEU A 70 38.56 8.80 30.21
N VAL A 71 38.00 9.53 29.27
CA VAL A 71 36.55 9.87 29.27
C VAL A 71 35.85 8.97 28.27
N VAL A 72 34.89 8.21 28.73
CA VAL A 72 34.01 7.41 27.87
C VAL A 72 32.62 8.07 27.78
N ALA A 73 32.02 8.07 26.59
CA ALA A 73 30.67 8.60 26.39
C ALA A 73 29.70 7.43 26.15
N THR A 74 28.60 7.40 26.91
CA THR A 74 27.64 6.30 26.80
C THR A 74 26.20 6.79 27.01
N THR A 75 25.26 6.16 26.30
CA THR A 75 23.82 6.32 26.54
C THR A 75 23.26 5.26 27.50
N ARG A 76 24.10 4.26 27.87
CA ARG A 76 23.73 3.12 28.73
C ARG A 76 24.74 2.93 29.87
N PRO A 77 24.78 3.86 30.84
CA PRO A 77 25.76 3.81 31.94
C PRO A 77 25.63 2.56 32.80
N GLU A 78 24.45 1.93 32.88
CA GLU A 78 24.24 0.71 33.68
C GLU A 78 25.08 -0.47 33.15
N THR A 79 25.34 -0.53 31.83
CA THR A 79 26.10 -1.65 31.27
C THR A 79 27.60 -1.59 31.60
N MET A 80 28.09 -0.43 32.10
CA MET A 80 29.49 -0.31 32.48
C MET A 80 29.93 -1.31 33.58
N LEU A 81 28.97 -1.82 34.35
CA LEU A 81 29.25 -2.86 35.35
C LEU A 81 29.80 -4.15 34.74
N GLY A 82 29.59 -4.36 33.42
CA GLY A 82 30.10 -5.49 32.62
C GLY A 82 31.23 -5.13 31.68
N ASP A 83 31.83 -3.92 31.76
CA ASP A 83 32.94 -3.53 30.85
C ASP A 83 34.15 -4.41 31.03
N THR A 84 34.77 -4.81 29.92
CA THR A 84 35.97 -5.64 29.89
C THR A 84 37.15 -4.99 29.18
N ALA A 85 36.96 -3.85 28.49
CA ALA A 85 38.00 -3.02 27.94
C ALA A 85 37.52 -1.58 27.70
N VAL A 86 38.50 -0.69 27.42
CA VAL A 86 38.22 0.59 26.75
C VAL A 86 38.99 0.59 25.42
N ALA A 87 38.32 0.83 24.33
CA ALA A 87 38.89 0.88 23.00
C ALA A 87 39.16 2.33 22.57
N VAL A 88 40.28 2.54 21.86
CA VAL A 88 40.69 3.80 21.24
C VAL A 88 41.14 3.53 19.81
N HIS A 89 41.06 4.53 18.94
CA HIS A 89 41.59 4.34 17.57
C HIS A 89 43.12 4.27 17.58
N PRO A 90 43.77 3.34 16.86
CA PRO A 90 45.23 3.16 16.88
C PRO A 90 46.01 4.40 16.43
N ASP A 91 45.46 5.23 15.56
CA ASP A 91 46.09 6.44 15.04
C ASP A 91 45.75 7.71 15.84
N ASP A 92 44.90 7.61 16.89
CA ASP A 92 44.55 8.77 17.72
C ASP A 92 45.71 9.17 18.63
N LYS A 93 46.33 10.30 18.29
CA LYS A 93 47.50 10.84 19.02
C LYS A 93 47.18 11.16 20.49
N ARG A 94 45.92 11.42 20.84
CA ARG A 94 45.50 11.73 22.21
C ARG A 94 45.71 10.53 23.14
N TYR A 95 45.49 9.32 22.61
CA TYR A 95 45.39 8.09 23.38
C TYR A 95 46.49 7.06 23.10
N LYS A 96 47.30 7.26 22.07
CA LYS A 96 48.35 6.31 21.63
C LYS A 96 49.25 5.82 22.75
N ASN A 97 49.61 6.72 23.69
CA ASN A 97 50.49 6.39 24.83
C ASN A 97 49.79 5.62 25.96
N PHE A 98 48.47 5.46 25.88
CA PHE A 98 47.68 4.74 26.89
C PHE A 98 47.38 3.30 26.46
N ILE A 99 47.55 2.96 25.18
CA ILE A 99 47.31 1.61 24.64
C ILE A 99 48.20 0.62 25.40
N GLY A 100 47.58 -0.46 25.90
CA GLY A 100 48.25 -1.50 26.69
C GLY A 100 48.33 -1.19 28.20
N LEU A 101 47.96 0.02 28.64
CA LEU A 101 47.76 0.29 30.06
C LEU A 101 46.43 -0.29 30.54
N THR A 102 46.24 -0.31 31.85
CA THR A 102 45.00 -0.79 32.48
C THR A 102 44.21 0.36 33.12
N ILE A 103 42.92 0.23 33.18
CA ILE A 103 41.95 1.07 33.84
C ILE A 103 41.48 0.33 35.10
N THR A 104 41.37 0.98 36.22
CA THR A 104 40.58 0.48 37.35
C THR A 104 39.14 0.92 37.15
N LEU A 105 38.28 -0.01 36.74
CA LEU A 105 36.86 0.29 36.46
C LEU A 105 36.15 0.77 37.71
N PRO A 106 35.62 2.00 37.71
CA PRO A 106 34.91 2.52 38.86
C PRO A 106 33.71 1.63 39.29
N LEU A 107 33.33 1.65 40.57
CA LEU A 107 32.24 0.90 41.14
C LEU A 107 32.40 -0.63 41.17
N VAL A 108 33.30 -1.19 40.39
CA VAL A 108 33.46 -2.64 40.22
C VAL A 108 34.83 -3.11 40.70
N ASP A 109 35.84 -2.21 40.76
CA ASP A 109 37.26 -2.49 41.09
C ASP A 109 37.93 -3.52 40.17
N ARG A 110 37.42 -3.73 38.96
CA ARG A 110 38.00 -4.61 37.94
C ARG A 110 39.07 -3.86 37.17
N LYS A 111 40.21 -4.52 36.94
CA LYS A 111 41.25 -4.01 36.03
C LYS A 111 40.91 -4.45 34.60
N ILE A 112 40.74 -3.49 33.68
CA ILE A 112 40.41 -3.71 32.26
C ILE A 112 41.50 -3.06 31.39
N PRO A 113 41.89 -3.66 30.24
CA PRO A 113 42.88 -3.11 29.34
C PRO A 113 42.38 -1.94 28.51
N ILE A 114 43.29 -1.05 28.09
CA ILE A 114 43.06 -0.09 27.02
C ILE A 114 43.58 -0.74 25.72
N ILE A 115 42.66 -0.98 24.77
CA ILE A 115 42.94 -1.66 23.50
C ILE A 115 42.86 -0.70 22.31
N ALA A 116 43.53 -1.07 21.21
CA ALA A 116 43.44 -0.33 19.94
C ALA A 116 42.50 -1.05 18.97
N ASP A 117 41.46 -0.39 18.50
CA ASP A 117 40.56 -0.97 17.52
C ASP A 117 40.12 0.06 16.47
N ASN A 118 40.15 -0.32 15.18
CA ASN A 118 39.79 0.55 14.05
C ASN A 118 38.31 0.87 13.99
N PHE A 119 37.47 0.19 14.77
CA PHE A 119 36.05 0.49 14.88
C PHE A 119 35.78 1.84 15.56
N VAL A 120 36.70 2.31 16.43
CA VAL A 120 36.51 3.56 17.16
C VAL A 120 36.64 4.76 16.23
N ASP A 121 35.58 5.61 16.20
CA ASP A 121 35.62 6.90 15.53
C ASP A 121 36.27 7.96 16.44
N PRO A 122 37.45 8.53 16.12
CA PRO A 122 38.12 9.54 16.92
C PRO A 122 37.32 10.85 17.08
N GLU A 123 36.40 11.14 16.13
CA GLU A 123 35.62 12.37 16.13
C GLU A 123 34.29 12.23 16.88
N PHE A 124 33.88 10.99 17.23
CA PHE A 124 32.64 10.75 17.95
C PHE A 124 32.85 10.76 19.47
N GLY A 125 32.03 11.55 20.18
CA GLY A 125 32.07 11.65 21.64
C GLY A 125 33.43 12.10 22.18
N SER A 126 34.11 11.24 22.94
CA SER A 126 35.44 11.48 23.47
C SER A 126 36.55 10.85 22.58
N GLY A 127 36.20 10.02 21.62
CA GLY A 127 37.14 9.15 20.90
C GLY A 127 37.58 7.91 21.71
N CYS A 128 36.92 7.65 22.84
CA CYS A 128 37.10 6.44 23.65
C CYS A 128 35.76 5.72 23.77
N VAL A 129 35.75 4.43 23.51
CA VAL A 129 34.59 3.57 23.62
C VAL A 129 34.75 2.58 24.75
N LYS A 130 33.81 2.54 25.71
CA LYS A 130 33.75 1.44 26.67
C LYS A 130 33.33 0.16 25.93
N VAL A 131 33.87 -0.97 26.25
CA VAL A 131 33.58 -2.25 25.60
C VAL A 131 32.90 -3.20 26.57
N THR A 132 31.60 -3.47 26.27
CA THR A 132 30.77 -4.39 27.05
C THR A 132 30.26 -5.52 26.12
N PRO A 133 31.07 -6.54 25.85
CA PRO A 133 30.81 -7.52 24.78
C PRO A 133 29.48 -8.28 24.95
N ALA A 134 28.97 -8.44 26.16
CA ALA A 134 27.73 -9.14 26.44
C ALA A 134 26.45 -8.28 26.26
N HIS A 135 26.57 -6.96 25.95
CA HIS A 135 25.42 -6.04 25.94
C HIS A 135 25.38 -5.08 24.75
N ASP A 136 26.28 -5.22 23.76
CA ASP A 136 26.29 -4.42 22.54
C ASP A 136 26.89 -5.25 21.37
N PRO A 137 26.28 -5.29 20.18
CA PRO A 137 26.75 -6.09 19.04
C PRO A 137 28.12 -5.64 18.49
N ASN A 138 28.42 -4.34 18.56
CA ASN A 138 29.72 -3.83 18.12
C ASN A 138 30.80 -4.20 19.12
N ASP A 139 30.49 -4.05 20.43
CA ASP A 139 31.38 -4.45 21.52
C ASP A 139 31.60 -5.97 21.54
N PHE A 140 30.56 -6.76 21.15
CA PHE A 140 30.70 -8.21 20.96
C PHE A 140 31.78 -8.53 19.92
N SER A 141 31.70 -7.87 18.76
CA SER A 141 32.69 -8.08 17.68
C SER A 141 34.11 -7.61 18.08
N ILE A 142 34.23 -6.52 18.87
CA ILE A 142 35.48 -6.09 19.45
C ILE A 142 35.99 -7.15 20.42
N GLY A 143 35.10 -7.66 21.28
CA GLY A 143 35.42 -8.71 22.25
C GLY A 143 35.98 -9.97 21.62
N GLU A 144 35.38 -10.44 20.51
CA GLU A 144 35.88 -11.60 19.74
C GLU A 144 37.28 -11.33 19.14
N ARG A 145 37.51 -10.13 18.56
CA ARG A 145 38.79 -9.78 17.96
C ARG A 145 39.92 -9.69 18.97
N HIS A 146 39.61 -9.28 20.19
CA HIS A 146 40.60 -9.03 21.24
C HIS A 146 40.61 -10.07 22.36
N ASP A 147 39.86 -11.20 22.18
CA ASP A 147 39.75 -12.28 23.18
C ASP A 147 39.37 -11.77 24.57
N LEU A 148 38.38 -10.85 24.63
CA LEU A 148 37.89 -10.28 25.87
C LEU A 148 36.88 -11.20 26.57
N GLU A 149 36.76 -11.04 27.89
CA GLU A 149 35.73 -11.73 28.66
C GLU A 149 34.31 -11.17 28.34
N PHE A 150 33.29 -12.06 28.28
CA PHE A 150 31.91 -11.69 28.03
C PHE A 150 31.12 -11.75 29.36
N ILE A 151 30.98 -10.63 30.03
CA ILE A 151 30.34 -10.53 31.34
C ILE A 151 28.90 -10.07 31.17
N ASN A 152 27.96 -11.02 31.19
CA ASN A 152 26.54 -10.70 31.22
C ASN A 152 26.13 -10.25 32.64
N ILE A 153 25.62 -9.03 32.75
CA ILE A 153 25.19 -8.42 34.01
C ILE A 153 23.65 -8.36 34.18
N MET A 154 22.89 -8.91 33.24
CA MET A 154 21.42 -8.88 33.29
C MET A 154 20.82 -10.26 33.35
N ASN A 155 19.68 -10.37 34.02
CA ASN A 155 18.78 -11.51 33.99
C ASN A 155 17.90 -11.47 32.71
N ASP A 156 17.09 -12.51 32.49
CA ASP A 156 16.16 -12.62 31.37
C ASP A 156 15.05 -11.55 31.34
N ASP A 157 14.79 -10.92 32.50
CA ASP A 157 13.83 -9.80 32.62
C ASP A 157 14.51 -8.42 32.60
N ALA A 158 15.80 -8.37 32.23
CA ALA A 158 16.67 -7.19 32.22
C ALA A 158 16.89 -6.54 33.60
N SER A 159 16.59 -7.24 34.72
CA SER A 159 17.09 -6.85 36.02
C SER A 159 18.59 -7.17 36.14
N ILE A 160 19.32 -6.44 36.97
CA ILE A 160 20.75 -6.64 37.18
C ILE A 160 20.98 -7.95 37.96
N ASN A 161 21.87 -8.80 37.43
CA ASN A 161 22.14 -10.12 38.01
C ASN A 161 23.31 -10.14 39.03
N LEU A 162 23.67 -11.33 39.49
CA LEU A 162 24.70 -11.57 40.50
C LEU A 162 26.14 -11.26 40.04
N ASN A 163 26.41 -11.06 38.76
CA ASN A 163 27.72 -10.68 38.24
C ASN A 163 28.07 -9.19 38.48
N ALA A 164 27.07 -8.40 38.80
CA ALA A 164 27.26 -7.03 39.19
C ALA A 164 27.49 -6.89 40.71
N PRO A 165 28.08 -5.79 41.20
CA PRO A 165 28.24 -5.53 42.64
C PRO A 165 26.88 -5.55 43.35
N ILE A 166 26.89 -6.02 44.62
CA ILE A 166 25.69 -6.33 45.42
C ILE A 166 24.68 -5.17 45.50
N GLN A 167 25.18 -3.92 45.52
CA GLN A 167 24.33 -2.73 45.61
C GLN A 167 23.47 -2.46 44.35
N TYR A 168 23.78 -3.09 43.24
CA TYR A 168 23.04 -2.97 41.98
C TYR A 168 22.17 -4.20 41.65
N GLN A 169 22.43 -5.33 42.32
CA GLN A 169 21.69 -6.58 42.07
C GLN A 169 20.18 -6.42 42.28
N ASN A 170 19.42 -7.09 41.43
CA ASN A 170 17.94 -7.07 41.40
C ASN A 170 17.30 -5.71 41.09
N LEU A 171 18.07 -4.66 40.78
CA LEU A 171 17.50 -3.41 40.29
C LEU A 171 17.07 -3.58 38.83
N SER A 172 16.01 -2.91 38.43
CA SER A 172 15.69 -2.73 37.02
C SER A 172 16.84 -1.98 36.31
N ARG A 173 16.99 -2.13 35.02
CA ARG A 173 18.02 -1.39 34.27
C ARG A 173 17.90 0.12 34.40
N GLU A 174 16.66 0.65 34.51
CA GLU A 174 16.41 2.08 34.71
C GLU A 174 16.83 2.54 36.10
N GLU A 175 16.55 1.76 37.16
CA GLU A 175 17.02 2.03 38.51
C GLU A 175 18.54 1.93 38.65
N ALA A 176 19.12 0.89 38.06
CA ALA A 176 20.56 0.71 38.00
C ALA A 176 21.25 1.87 37.28
N ARG A 177 20.72 2.34 36.13
CA ARG A 177 21.20 3.51 35.42
C ARG A 177 21.25 4.76 36.30
N LYS A 178 20.18 5.05 36.99
CA LYS A 178 20.11 6.20 37.95
C LYS A 178 21.15 6.07 39.05
N LYS A 179 21.21 4.89 39.68
CA LYS A 179 22.13 4.65 40.79
C LYS A 179 23.61 4.70 40.36
N VAL A 180 23.97 4.13 39.23
CA VAL A 180 25.33 4.21 38.68
C VAL A 180 25.74 5.67 38.46
N ILE A 181 24.87 6.52 37.92
CA ILE A 181 25.18 7.94 37.71
C ILE A 181 25.26 8.70 39.02
N GLU A 182 24.43 8.38 40.01
CA GLU A 182 24.53 8.97 41.36
C GLU A 182 25.86 8.61 42.03
N ASP A 183 26.27 7.36 41.94
CA ASP A 183 27.54 6.90 42.53
C ASP A 183 28.75 7.51 41.78
N PHE A 184 28.72 7.65 40.44
CA PHE A 184 29.75 8.37 39.69
C PHE A 184 29.82 9.86 40.07
N LYS A 185 28.68 10.51 40.32
CA LYS A 185 28.65 11.90 40.81
C LYS A 185 29.30 12.01 42.19
N SER A 186 29.00 11.07 43.08
CA SER A 186 29.57 11.07 44.44
C SER A 186 31.09 10.91 44.46
N LEU A 187 31.62 10.17 43.46
CA LEU A 187 33.05 10.00 43.29
C LEU A 187 33.74 11.12 42.45
N GLY A 188 32.98 12.10 41.98
CA GLY A 188 33.47 13.18 41.13
C GLY A 188 33.94 12.72 39.75
N LEU A 189 33.44 11.58 39.25
CA LEU A 189 33.83 10.95 38.01
C LEU A 189 32.89 11.23 36.85
N VAL A 190 31.87 12.06 36.98
CA VAL A 190 31.05 12.57 35.87
C VAL A 190 31.74 13.78 35.26
N ASP A 191 32.12 13.72 34.00
CA ASP A 191 32.74 14.84 33.30
C ASP A 191 31.70 15.83 32.80
N LYS A 192 30.72 15.37 32.04
CA LYS A 192 29.54 16.15 31.56
C LYS A 192 28.35 15.25 31.24
N ILE A 193 27.17 15.85 31.10
CA ILE A 193 25.95 15.21 30.66
C ILE A 193 25.35 16.07 29.53
N GLU A 194 25.05 15.48 28.40
CA GLU A 194 24.46 16.15 27.23
C GLU A 194 23.09 15.53 26.92
N GLU A 195 22.14 16.37 26.48
CA GLU A 195 20.91 15.86 25.87
C GLU A 195 21.25 15.16 24.56
N HIS A 196 20.68 14.00 24.35
CA HIS A 196 20.97 13.21 23.16
C HIS A 196 19.72 12.45 22.71
N ILE A 197 19.45 12.51 21.40
CA ILE A 197 18.36 11.73 20.79
C ILE A 197 18.93 10.42 20.29
N ASN A 198 18.44 9.31 20.85
CA ASN A 198 18.86 7.95 20.52
C ASN A 198 17.85 7.24 19.64
N LYS A 199 18.32 6.42 18.71
CA LYS A 199 17.50 5.37 18.08
C LYS A 199 17.53 4.14 18.98
N VAL A 200 16.42 3.90 19.68
CA VAL A 200 16.25 2.74 20.58
C VAL A 200 15.41 1.68 19.88
N GLY A 201 15.87 0.44 19.89
CA GLY A 201 15.13 -0.71 19.40
C GLY A 201 14.06 -1.14 20.42
N PHE A 202 12.82 -1.31 19.95
CA PHE A 202 11.69 -1.80 20.75
C PHE A 202 11.25 -3.17 20.23
N SER A 203 10.89 -4.05 21.13
CA SER A 203 10.24 -5.32 20.79
C SER A 203 8.84 -5.07 20.22
N GLU A 204 8.55 -5.58 19.02
CA GLU A 204 7.19 -5.52 18.45
C GLU A 204 6.15 -6.19 19.37
N ARG A 205 6.55 -7.26 20.07
CA ARG A 205 5.65 -8.03 20.95
C ARG A 205 5.43 -7.37 22.31
N GLY A 206 6.53 -6.94 22.95
CA GLY A 206 6.50 -6.40 24.32
C GLY A 206 6.29 -4.90 24.39
N HIS A 207 6.46 -4.16 23.30
CA HIS A 207 6.44 -2.70 23.24
C HIS A 207 7.37 -2.03 24.23
N VAL A 208 8.48 -2.69 24.57
CA VAL A 208 9.53 -2.22 25.46
C VAL A 208 10.87 -2.22 24.74
N PRO A 209 11.84 -1.40 25.20
CA PRO A 209 13.20 -1.46 24.68
C PRO A 209 13.77 -2.86 24.80
N ILE A 210 14.38 -3.36 23.74
CA ILE A 210 15.07 -4.64 23.72
C ILE A 210 16.35 -4.59 24.53
N GLU A 211 16.86 -5.76 24.90
CA GLU A 211 18.22 -5.94 25.39
C GLU A 211 19.01 -6.81 24.43
N PHE A 212 20.31 -6.53 24.29
CA PHE A 212 21.25 -7.48 23.70
C PHE A 212 21.66 -8.46 24.80
N TYR A 213 21.34 -9.73 24.60
CA TYR A 213 21.44 -10.75 25.63
C TYR A 213 22.19 -11.97 25.14
N MET A 214 23.19 -12.42 25.93
CA MET A 214 23.94 -13.64 25.65
C MET A 214 23.09 -14.86 25.96
N SER A 215 22.73 -15.63 24.96
CA SER A 215 21.88 -16.82 25.11
C SER A 215 22.27 -17.94 24.18
N GLU A 216 22.06 -19.18 24.63
CA GLU A 216 22.22 -20.36 23.80
C GLU A 216 20.94 -20.56 22.99
N GLN A 217 21.02 -20.40 21.67
CA GLN A 217 19.87 -20.43 20.76
C GLN A 217 20.15 -21.33 19.56
N TRP A 218 19.08 -21.71 18.85
CA TRP A 218 19.16 -22.40 17.57
C TRP A 218 19.23 -21.38 16.44
N PHE A 219 20.20 -21.58 15.55
CA PHE A 219 20.46 -20.71 14.40
C PHE A 219 20.42 -21.49 13.11
N MET A 220 20.02 -20.80 12.04
CA MET A 220 20.05 -21.28 10.66
C MET A 220 21.06 -20.48 9.85
N LYS A 221 21.96 -21.14 9.13
CA LYS A 221 22.92 -20.53 8.20
C LYS A 221 22.17 -20.09 6.94
N MET A 222 21.87 -18.83 6.85
CA MET A 222 21.05 -18.30 5.75
C MET A 222 21.88 -18.01 4.50
N SER A 223 23.16 -17.66 4.63
CA SER A 223 24.06 -17.35 3.51
C SER A 223 24.13 -18.48 2.47
N ASP A 224 24.17 -19.74 2.96
CA ASP A 224 24.30 -20.92 2.11
C ASP A 224 23.00 -21.18 1.29
N LEU A 225 21.87 -20.73 1.81
CA LEU A 225 20.54 -20.87 1.21
C LEU A 225 20.17 -19.71 0.28
N ALA A 226 20.84 -18.56 0.39
CA ALA A 226 20.44 -17.33 -0.28
C ALA A 226 20.75 -17.32 -1.79
N GLY A 227 21.79 -18.02 -2.23
CA GLY A 227 22.27 -17.99 -3.62
C GLY A 227 21.19 -18.32 -4.66
N PRO A 228 20.56 -19.51 -4.62
CA PRO A 228 19.52 -19.90 -5.56
C PRO A 228 18.31 -18.94 -5.55
N ALA A 229 17.96 -18.41 -4.37
CA ALA A 229 16.86 -17.45 -4.24
C ALA A 229 17.18 -16.07 -4.85
N LEU A 230 18.43 -15.62 -4.77
CA LEU A 230 18.91 -14.43 -5.49
C LEU A 230 18.83 -14.64 -7.01
N ASP A 231 19.28 -15.78 -7.48
CA ASP A 231 19.31 -16.12 -8.91
C ASP A 231 17.89 -16.19 -9.48
N ALA A 232 16.92 -16.75 -8.76
CA ALA A 232 15.54 -16.85 -9.20
C ALA A 232 14.91 -15.47 -9.53
N VAL A 233 15.23 -14.43 -8.75
CA VAL A 233 14.76 -13.07 -9.01
C VAL A 233 15.62 -12.37 -10.07
N SER A 234 16.95 -12.52 -10.03
CA SER A 234 17.85 -11.86 -10.99
C SER A 234 17.67 -12.35 -12.41
N ASN A 235 17.36 -13.63 -12.60
CA ASN A 235 17.10 -14.27 -13.89
C ASN A 235 15.67 -14.03 -14.40
N GLY A 236 14.83 -13.34 -13.62
CA GLY A 236 13.44 -13.03 -13.99
C GLY A 236 12.47 -14.21 -13.91
N GLN A 237 12.83 -15.30 -13.22
CA GLN A 237 11.92 -16.41 -12.94
C GLN A 237 10.82 -15.96 -11.95
N ILE A 238 11.17 -15.04 -11.03
CA ILE A 238 10.23 -14.38 -10.12
C ILE A 238 10.25 -12.88 -10.42
N THR A 239 9.08 -12.29 -10.58
CA THR A 239 8.90 -10.86 -10.83
C THR A 239 8.15 -10.19 -9.68
N PHE A 240 8.68 -9.09 -9.17
CA PHE A 240 8.02 -8.28 -8.13
C PHE A 240 7.21 -7.14 -8.76
N HIS A 241 5.99 -6.94 -8.27
CA HIS A 241 5.08 -5.87 -8.66
C HIS A 241 4.74 -4.98 -7.45
N PRO A 242 5.24 -3.71 -7.41
CA PRO A 242 6.07 -3.02 -8.41
C PRO A 242 7.56 -3.44 -8.35
N LYS A 243 8.23 -3.29 -9.47
CA LYS A 243 9.63 -3.75 -9.67
C LYS A 243 10.67 -3.10 -8.74
N HIS A 244 10.40 -1.95 -8.15
CA HIS A 244 11.38 -1.28 -7.28
C HIS A 244 11.75 -2.12 -6.02
N TRP A 245 10.91 -3.08 -5.64
CA TRP A 245 11.18 -4.01 -4.52
C TRP A 245 12.34 -4.96 -4.80
N ASP A 246 12.75 -5.14 -6.08
CA ASP A 246 13.94 -5.93 -6.44
C ASP A 246 15.18 -5.40 -5.68
N LYS A 247 15.36 -4.06 -5.63
CA LYS A 247 16.53 -3.44 -4.99
C LYS A 247 16.56 -3.72 -3.47
N THR A 248 15.41 -3.64 -2.84
CA THR A 248 15.26 -3.90 -1.40
C THR A 248 15.53 -5.38 -1.10
N TYR A 249 15.01 -6.28 -1.94
CA TYR A 249 15.25 -7.71 -1.85
C TYR A 249 16.73 -8.05 -2.00
N TYR A 250 17.40 -7.54 -3.05
CA TYR A 250 18.84 -7.79 -3.26
C TYR A 250 19.70 -7.24 -2.14
N HIS A 251 19.40 -6.05 -1.63
CA HIS A 251 20.15 -5.48 -0.52
C HIS A 251 20.09 -6.38 0.73
N TRP A 252 18.91 -6.85 1.08
CA TRP A 252 18.73 -7.73 2.24
C TRP A 252 19.37 -9.09 2.03
N MET A 253 19.13 -9.74 0.90
CA MET A 253 19.64 -11.08 0.60
C MET A 253 21.19 -11.13 0.53
N ASN A 254 21.81 -10.07 -0.01
CA ASN A 254 23.28 -9.99 -0.06
C ASN A 254 23.92 -9.75 1.32
N ASN A 255 23.16 -9.25 2.29
CA ASN A 255 23.64 -8.98 3.65
C ASN A 255 22.95 -9.88 4.68
N ILE A 256 22.37 -11.00 4.24
CA ILE A 256 21.62 -11.90 5.11
C ILE A 256 22.50 -12.50 6.19
N LYS A 257 22.02 -12.45 7.43
CA LYS A 257 22.70 -13.02 8.60
C LYS A 257 22.06 -14.35 8.98
N ASP A 258 22.77 -15.11 9.82
CA ASP A 258 22.21 -16.30 10.43
C ASP A 258 20.95 -15.97 11.21
N TRP A 259 19.91 -16.75 10.99
CA TRP A 259 18.61 -16.53 11.58
C TRP A 259 18.47 -17.29 12.90
N CYS A 260 18.21 -16.58 14.00
CA CYS A 260 17.83 -17.19 15.26
C CYS A 260 16.40 -17.72 15.15
N ILE A 261 16.25 -19.05 15.14
CA ILE A 261 14.96 -19.74 14.90
C ILE A 261 14.27 -20.25 16.18
N SER A 262 14.91 -20.17 17.34
CA SER A 262 14.30 -20.59 18.63
C SER A 262 13.63 -19.44 19.35
N ARG A 263 12.50 -19.72 19.99
CA ARG A 263 11.72 -18.81 20.82
C ARG A 263 11.33 -19.49 22.13
N GLN A 264 11.43 -18.76 23.23
CA GLN A 264 11.04 -19.19 24.57
C GLN A 264 9.55 -18.85 24.80
N LEU A 265 8.68 -19.47 24.00
CA LEU A 265 7.22 -19.23 24.00
C LEU A 265 6.49 -20.53 24.32
N TRP A 266 5.27 -20.38 24.83
CA TRP A 266 4.42 -21.53 25.11
C TRP A 266 3.75 -22.09 23.85
N TRP A 267 3.36 -21.24 22.90
CA TRP A 267 2.65 -21.65 21.67
C TRP A 267 3.58 -21.63 20.48
N GLY A 268 3.64 -22.73 19.76
CA GLY A 268 4.44 -22.88 18.54
C GLY A 268 4.84 -24.33 18.30
N HIS A 269 5.58 -24.56 17.21
CA HIS A 269 6.14 -25.88 16.88
C HIS A 269 7.37 -26.13 17.77
N GLN A 270 7.24 -27.02 18.70
CA GLN A 270 8.34 -27.38 19.60
C GLN A 270 9.51 -27.99 18.80
N ILE A 271 10.73 -27.53 19.08
CA ILE A 271 11.94 -27.97 18.38
C ILE A 271 12.11 -29.49 18.50
N PRO A 272 12.37 -30.20 17.38
CA PRO A 272 12.43 -31.66 17.36
C PRO A 272 13.83 -32.19 17.74
N VAL A 273 14.34 -31.75 18.87
CA VAL A 273 15.63 -32.14 19.42
C VAL A 273 15.44 -32.64 20.84
N TRP A 274 16.02 -33.77 21.14
CA TRP A 274 16.02 -34.40 22.47
C TRP A 274 17.46 -34.47 22.98
N TYR A 275 17.64 -34.18 24.26
CA TYR A 275 18.88 -34.25 25.01
C TYR A 275 18.84 -35.52 25.89
N HIS A 276 19.89 -36.33 25.85
CA HIS A 276 19.98 -37.50 26.74
C HIS A 276 20.09 -37.03 28.19
N ASN A 277 19.36 -37.61 29.10
CA ASN A 277 19.26 -37.16 30.50
C ASN A 277 20.60 -37.26 31.25
N ASP A 278 21.45 -38.25 30.90
CA ASP A 278 22.76 -38.45 31.52
C ASP A 278 23.90 -37.64 30.82
N ASP A 279 23.70 -37.21 29.56
CA ASP A 279 24.68 -36.49 28.78
C ASP A 279 24.00 -35.51 27.80
N SER A 280 23.88 -34.26 28.19
CA SER A 280 23.24 -33.21 27.39
C SER A 280 23.93 -32.90 26.05
N LYS A 281 25.17 -33.39 25.83
CA LYS A 281 25.86 -33.29 24.54
C LYS A 281 25.39 -34.32 23.54
N LYS A 282 24.77 -35.41 24.00
CA LYS A 282 24.19 -36.44 23.15
C LYS A 282 22.79 -36.00 22.70
N LEU A 283 22.68 -35.69 21.42
CA LEU A 283 21.45 -35.19 20.80
C LEU A 283 20.78 -36.32 19.98
N HIS A 284 19.46 -36.33 20.01
CA HIS A 284 18.63 -37.06 19.06
C HIS A 284 17.74 -36.05 18.33
N VAL A 285 17.83 -36.02 17.00
CA VAL A 285 17.08 -35.07 16.16
C VAL A 285 16.22 -35.90 15.20
N SER A 286 14.92 -35.84 15.35
CA SER A 286 13.99 -36.57 14.49
C SER A 286 12.57 -35.99 14.57
N VAL A 287 11.68 -36.35 13.66
CA VAL A 287 10.28 -35.92 13.69
C VAL A 287 9.50 -36.67 14.79
N GLU A 288 9.74 -37.95 14.93
CA GLU A 288 8.98 -38.84 15.83
C GLU A 288 9.52 -38.88 17.26
N GLY A 289 10.78 -38.54 17.46
CA GLY A 289 11.49 -38.63 18.72
C GLY A 289 12.23 -39.96 18.93
N PRO A 290 12.92 -40.09 20.08
CA PRO A 290 13.70 -41.31 20.40
C PRO A 290 12.81 -42.49 20.73
N SER A 291 13.30 -43.71 20.48
CA SER A 291 12.61 -44.97 20.74
C SER A 291 12.47 -45.30 22.25
N ASP A 292 13.27 -44.65 23.09
CA ASP A 292 13.34 -44.79 24.56
C ASP A 292 13.11 -43.42 25.23
N PRO A 293 11.94 -42.81 25.08
CA PRO A 293 11.69 -41.40 25.43
C PRO A 293 11.94 -41.06 26.92
N GLU A 294 11.88 -42.05 27.81
CA GLU A 294 12.17 -41.87 29.23
C GLU A 294 13.60 -41.46 29.55
N ASN A 295 14.55 -41.73 28.64
CA ASN A 295 15.95 -41.35 28.78
C ASN A 295 16.30 -39.98 28.15
N TRP A 296 15.31 -39.31 27.61
CA TRP A 296 15.53 -38.08 26.84
C TRP A 296 14.57 -36.95 27.28
N THR A 297 15.07 -35.73 27.21
CA THR A 297 14.28 -34.52 27.45
C THR A 297 14.25 -33.69 26.16
N ARG A 298 13.03 -33.42 25.66
CA ARG A 298 12.85 -32.58 24.44
C ARG A 298 13.22 -31.14 24.74
N ASP A 299 13.80 -30.44 23.74
CA ASP A 299 14.05 -29.01 23.80
C ASP A 299 12.74 -28.26 24.14
N LYS A 300 12.82 -27.29 25.06
CA LYS A 300 11.64 -26.56 25.56
C LYS A 300 11.21 -25.44 24.62
N ASP A 301 12.12 -24.99 23.76
CA ASP A 301 11.87 -23.87 22.86
C ASP A 301 10.97 -24.31 21.69
N VAL A 302 10.28 -23.32 21.14
CA VAL A 302 9.51 -23.47 19.91
C VAL A 302 10.20 -22.75 18.78
N LEU A 303 9.85 -23.10 17.54
CA LEU A 303 10.35 -22.40 16.36
C LEU A 303 9.70 -21.03 16.21
N ASP A 304 10.44 -20.10 15.63
CA ASP A 304 9.93 -18.82 15.14
C ASP A 304 8.73 -19.05 14.22
N THR A 305 7.73 -18.20 14.32
CA THR A 305 6.52 -18.20 13.48
C THR A 305 6.86 -18.32 11.99
N TRP A 306 7.86 -17.59 11.54
CA TRP A 306 8.28 -17.58 10.15
C TRP A 306 8.98 -18.86 9.71
N ALA A 307 9.55 -19.62 10.63
CA ALA A 307 10.11 -20.95 10.38
C ALA A 307 9.03 -22.04 10.13
N SER A 308 7.77 -21.71 10.30
CA SER A 308 6.65 -22.51 9.81
C SER A 308 6.04 -21.93 8.53
N SER A 309 5.75 -20.63 8.53
CA SER A 309 5.02 -19.93 7.45
C SER A 309 5.78 -19.93 6.11
N TRP A 310 7.10 -20.04 6.11
CA TRP A 310 7.93 -20.09 4.90
C TRP A 310 7.71 -21.34 4.04
N LEU A 311 7.10 -22.40 4.61
CA LEU A 311 6.75 -23.64 3.90
C LEU A 311 5.37 -23.57 3.22
N TRP A 312 4.64 -22.48 3.39
CA TRP A 312 3.23 -22.36 2.97
C TRP A 312 2.97 -22.84 1.54
N PRO A 313 3.72 -22.45 0.50
CA PRO A 313 3.43 -22.83 -0.87
C PRO A 313 3.37 -24.35 -1.10
N MET A 314 4.10 -25.14 -0.32
CA MET A 314 4.22 -26.60 -0.47
C MET A 314 3.52 -27.38 0.64
N ALA A 315 3.64 -26.93 1.90
CA ALA A 315 3.13 -27.69 3.04
C ALA A 315 1.59 -27.76 3.08
N VAL A 316 0.89 -26.73 2.56
CA VAL A 316 -0.58 -26.76 2.44
C VAL A 316 -1.08 -27.83 1.47
N HIS A 317 -0.21 -28.33 0.59
CA HIS A 317 -0.45 -29.37 -0.39
C HIS A 317 0.21 -30.70 -0.03
N SER A 318 0.41 -30.93 1.29
CA SER A 318 0.92 -32.21 1.85
C SER A 318 2.38 -32.53 1.51
N TRP A 319 3.26 -31.51 1.32
CA TRP A 319 4.69 -31.75 1.39
C TRP A 319 5.08 -32.15 2.85
N PRO A 320 6.00 -33.09 3.11
CA PRO A 320 6.88 -33.80 2.17
C PRO A 320 6.27 -35.08 1.56
N ASP A 321 5.11 -35.55 2.01
CA ASP A 321 4.52 -36.82 1.57
C ASP A 321 4.13 -36.78 0.08
N GLY A 322 3.86 -35.58 -0.43
CA GLY A 322 3.42 -35.37 -1.81
C GLY A 322 1.93 -35.64 -2.02
N SER A 323 1.35 -34.97 -3.01
CA SER A 323 -0.05 -35.17 -3.40
C SER A 323 -0.27 -34.77 -4.85
N GLU A 324 -1.42 -35.15 -5.43
CA GLU A 324 -1.83 -34.64 -6.74
C GLU A 324 -2.09 -33.12 -6.72
N GLU A 325 -2.50 -32.57 -5.58
CA GLU A 325 -2.67 -31.13 -5.39
C GLU A 325 -1.32 -30.41 -5.43
N LEU A 326 -0.27 -30.96 -4.79
CA LEU A 326 1.08 -30.41 -4.85
C LEU A 326 1.58 -30.33 -6.30
N LYS A 327 1.43 -31.41 -7.05
CA LYS A 327 1.83 -31.44 -8.48
C LYS A 327 1.06 -30.44 -9.35
N LYS A 328 -0.21 -30.16 -9.00
CA LYS A 328 -1.09 -29.27 -9.75
C LYS A 328 -0.90 -27.80 -9.39
N PHE A 329 -0.70 -27.47 -8.13
CA PHE A 329 -0.75 -26.09 -7.62
C PHE A 329 0.62 -25.52 -7.25
N TYR A 330 1.68 -26.33 -7.24
CA TYR A 330 3.04 -25.88 -7.07
C TYR A 330 3.82 -25.98 -8.38
N PRO A 331 4.52 -24.92 -8.83
CA PRO A 331 4.54 -23.58 -8.26
C PRO A 331 3.21 -22.84 -8.46
N THR A 332 2.89 -21.92 -7.54
CA THR A 332 1.73 -21.04 -7.70
C THR A 332 2.00 -19.96 -8.73
N ASN A 333 0.94 -19.31 -9.27
CA ASN A 333 1.12 -18.25 -10.26
C ASN A 333 1.50 -16.94 -9.63
N VAL A 334 0.73 -16.49 -8.64
CA VAL A 334 0.85 -15.17 -8.01
C VAL A 334 0.77 -15.28 -6.50
N LEU A 335 1.74 -14.70 -5.81
CA LEU A 335 1.66 -14.39 -4.38
C LEU A 335 1.21 -12.95 -4.19
N VAL A 336 0.18 -12.72 -3.37
CA VAL A 336 -0.31 -11.39 -3.00
C VAL A 336 -0.06 -11.15 -1.52
N THR A 337 0.70 -10.09 -1.18
CA THR A 337 1.05 -9.80 0.22
C THR A 337 1.36 -8.31 0.43
N GLY A 338 1.47 -7.90 1.69
CA GLY A 338 1.98 -6.57 2.05
C GLY A 338 3.51 -6.49 1.91
N PRO A 339 4.05 -5.32 1.58
CA PRO A 339 5.50 -5.14 1.45
C PRO A 339 6.26 -5.26 2.78
N ASP A 340 5.61 -5.03 3.90
CA ASP A 340 6.20 -5.10 5.25
C ASP A 340 6.71 -6.49 5.60
N ILE A 341 6.23 -7.54 4.94
CA ILE A 341 6.68 -8.92 5.20
C ILE A 341 7.50 -9.52 4.05
N ILE A 342 8.13 -8.71 3.23
CA ILE A 342 9.00 -9.18 2.15
C ILE A 342 10.14 -10.05 2.67
N PHE A 343 10.77 -9.67 3.79
CA PHE A 343 11.88 -10.42 4.40
C PHE A 343 11.40 -11.54 5.30
N PHE A 344 10.30 -11.30 6.01
CA PHE A 344 9.74 -12.30 6.92
C PHE A 344 9.18 -13.51 6.18
N TRP A 345 8.53 -13.28 5.04
CA TRP A 345 7.76 -14.32 4.39
C TRP A 345 8.16 -14.57 2.94
N VAL A 346 8.16 -13.54 2.09
CA VAL A 346 8.39 -13.71 0.63
C VAL A 346 9.76 -14.31 0.35
N ALA A 347 10.83 -13.67 0.84
CA ALA A 347 12.20 -14.12 0.64
C ALA A 347 12.41 -15.53 1.20
N ARG A 348 11.86 -15.80 2.38
CA ARG A 348 11.96 -17.11 3.04
C ARG A 348 11.20 -18.21 2.29
N MET A 349 10.03 -17.93 1.71
CA MET A 349 9.35 -18.88 0.83
C MET A 349 10.15 -19.18 -0.44
N ILE A 350 10.80 -18.19 -1.03
CA ILE A 350 11.66 -18.39 -2.20
C ILE A 350 12.83 -19.31 -1.84
N ILE A 351 13.48 -19.07 -0.70
CA ILE A 351 14.56 -19.91 -0.17
C ILE A 351 14.11 -21.35 -0.02
N THR A 352 12.97 -21.60 0.63
CA THR A 352 12.49 -22.97 0.86
C THR A 352 12.01 -23.66 -0.40
N GLY A 353 11.42 -22.92 -1.33
CA GLY A 353 11.06 -23.48 -2.64
C GLY A 353 12.29 -23.98 -3.39
N CYS A 354 13.32 -23.17 -3.47
CA CYS A 354 14.60 -23.57 -4.09
C CYS A 354 15.27 -24.72 -3.35
N GLU A 355 15.22 -24.74 -2.00
CA GLU A 355 15.90 -25.75 -1.17
C GLU A 355 15.21 -27.11 -1.15
N PHE A 356 13.89 -27.15 -1.04
CA PHE A 356 13.15 -28.41 -0.83
C PHE A 356 12.45 -28.92 -2.08
N MET A 357 12.14 -28.05 -3.04
CA MET A 357 11.42 -28.41 -4.26
C MET A 357 12.29 -28.32 -5.52
N ASP A 358 13.51 -27.74 -5.41
CA ASP A 358 14.38 -27.43 -6.54
C ASP A 358 13.67 -26.60 -7.63
N GLU A 359 12.67 -25.81 -7.19
CA GLU A 359 11.81 -25.01 -8.07
C GLU A 359 11.30 -23.79 -7.33
N ILE A 360 11.04 -22.70 -8.08
CA ILE A 360 10.47 -21.45 -7.52
C ILE A 360 9.07 -21.70 -6.96
N PRO A 361 8.68 -21.07 -5.83
CA PRO A 361 7.37 -21.29 -5.23
C PRO A 361 6.23 -20.54 -5.93
N PHE A 362 6.52 -19.46 -6.65
CA PHE A 362 5.58 -18.62 -7.41
C PHE A 362 6.31 -17.78 -8.46
N LYS A 363 5.59 -17.36 -9.51
CA LYS A 363 6.17 -16.59 -10.62
C LYS A 363 6.12 -15.08 -10.38
N ASP A 364 5.02 -14.60 -9.84
CA ASP A 364 4.77 -13.18 -9.62
C ASP A 364 4.49 -12.91 -8.14
N VAL A 365 5.01 -11.80 -7.63
CA VAL A 365 4.70 -11.30 -6.29
C VAL A 365 4.11 -9.91 -6.39
N TYR A 366 2.84 -9.79 -6.04
CA TYR A 366 2.14 -8.52 -5.99
C TYR A 366 2.12 -7.95 -4.58
N PHE A 367 2.78 -6.82 -4.39
CA PHE A 367 2.76 -6.09 -3.12
C PHE A 367 1.59 -5.11 -3.10
N THR A 368 0.69 -5.32 -2.14
CA THR A 368 -0.51 -4.49 -1.97
C THR A 368 -0.17 -3.13 -1.39
N SER A 369 -1.04 -2.16 -1.66
CA SER A 369 -1.07 -0.89 -0.92
C SER A 369 -1.48 -1.13 0.53
N ILE A 370 -0.95 -0.34 1.45
CA ILE A 370 -1.36 -0.32 2.86
C ILE A 370 -2.29 0.87 3.08
N LEU A 371 -3.41 0.63 3.74
CA LEU A 371 -4.35 1.68 4.10
C LEU A 371 -3.84 2.46 5.33
N ARG A 372 -3.83 3.78 5.22
CA ARG A 372 -3.47 4.72 6.29
C ARG A 372 -4.63 5.65 6.59
N ASP A 373 -4.66 6.18 7.80
CA ASP A 373 -5.62 7.21 8.17
C ASP A 373 -5.27 8.57 7.50
N VAL A 374 -6.08 9.57 7.76
CA VAL A 374 -5.90 10.93 7.20
C VAL A 374 -4.61 11.61 7.66
N ASP A 375 -4.04 11.17 8.79
CA ASP A 375 -2.78 11.66 9.35
C ASP A 375 -1.57 10.85 8.84
N GLY A 376 -1.79 9.85 7.98
CA GLY A 376 -0.76 9.00 7.40
C GLY A 376 -0.31 7.82 8.29
N LYS A 377 -0.99 7.58 9.42
CA LYS A 377 -0.69 6.44 10.30
C LYS A 377 -1.32 5.16 9.75
N LYS A 378 -0.61 4.03 9.86
CA LYS A 378 -1.13 2.71 9.48
C LYS A 378 -2.42 2.42 10.27
N LEU A 379 -3.45 1.91 9.59
CA LEU A 379 -4.68 1.49 10.26
C LEU A 379 -4.40 0.26 11.12
N SER A 380 -4.71 0.35 12.41
CA SER A 380 -4.59 -0.78 13.33
C SER A 380 -5.66 -0.76 14.42
N LYS A 381 -6.02 -1.96 14.91
CA LYS A 381 -6.98 -2.10 16.00
C LYS A 381 -6.43 -1.52 17.32
N SER A 382 -5.14 -1.64 17.56
CA SER A 382 -4.46 -1.13 18.75
C SER A 382 -4.46 0.40 18.83
N LEU A 383 -4.39 1.09 17.69
CA LEU A 383 -4.50 2.55 17.62
C LEU A 383 -5.95 3.06 17.60
N GLY A 384 -6.94 2.16 17.45
CA GLY A 384 -8.35 2.53 17.38
C GLY A 384 -8.74 3.35 16.14
N ASN A 385 -7.84 3.47 15.16
CA ASN A 385 -8.06 4.23 13.91
C ASN A 385 -8.54 3.36 12.75
N SER A 386 -8.68 2.04 12.93
CA SER A 386 -9.18 1.12 11.90
C SER A 386 -10.71 1.09 11.93
N PRO A 387 -11.40 1.50 10.86
CA PRO A 387 -12.85 1.35 10.77
C PRO A 387 -13.21 -0.15 10.72
N ASP A 388 -14.36 -0.49 11.29
CA ASP A 388 -14.92 -1.83 11.21
C ASP A 388 -15.39 -2.12 9.77
N PRO A 389 -14.80 -3.08 9.05
CA PRO A 389 -15.19 -3.39 7.67
C PRO A 389 -16.66 -3.81 7.54
N ILE A 390 -17.21 -4.54 8.51
CA ILE A 390 -18.60 -5.00 8.48
C ILE A 390 -19.56 -3.81 8.50
N LYS A 391 -19.30 -2.83 9.36
CA LYS A 391 -20.11 -1.60 9.39
C LYS A 391 -20.04 -0.81 8.08
N LEU A 392 -18.85 -0.80 7.42
CA LEU A 392 -18.72 -0.17 6.10
C LEU A 392 -19.52 -0.93 5.03
N PHE A 393 -19.54 -2.26 5.09
CA PHE A 393 -20.33 -3.08 4.16
C PHE A 393 -21.84 -2.84 4.35
N ASP A 394 -22.31 -2.71 5.59
CA ASP A 394 -23.71 -2.40 5.89
C ASP A 394 -24.12 -0.99 5.43
N GLU A 395 -23.21 -0.01 5.58
CA GLU A 395 -23.49 1.40 5.24
C GLU A 395 -23.41 1.69 3.74
N TYR A 396 -22.42 1.13 3.04
CA TYR A 396 -22.13 1.47 1.63
C TYR A 396 -22.44 0.34 0.65
N GLY A 397 -22.50 -0.90 1.11
CA GLY A 397 -22.58 -2.11 0.31
C GLY A 397 -21.19 -2.72 0.03
N THR A 398 -21.09 -4.04 0.10
CA THR A 398 -19.82 -4.78 -0.04
C THR A 398 -19.10 -4.45 -1.35
N ASP A 399 -19.79 -4.52 -2.48
CA ASP A 399 -19.21 -4.22 -3.80
C ASP A 399 -18.77 -2.77 -3.94
N ALA A 400 -19.49 -1.84 -3.33
CA ALA A 400 -19.13 -0.43 -3.33
C ALA A 400 -17.81 -0.19 -2.57
N VAL A 401 -17.65 -0.83 -1.41
CA VAL A 401 -16.40 -0.75 -0.62
C VAL A 401 -15.24 -1.38 -1.38
N ARG A 402 -15.40 -2.62 -1.88
CA ARG A 402 -14.38 -3.34 -2.66
C ARG A 402 -13.91 -2.51 -3.85
N PHE A 403 -14.85 -2.06 -4.68
CA PHE A 403 -14.56 -1.26 -5.87
C PHE A 403 -13.88 0.07 -5.54
N SER A 404 -14.37 0.78 -4.51
CA SER A 404 -13.77 2.06 -4.09
C SER A 404 -12.34 1.90 -3.62
N ILE A 405 -12.04 0.86 -2.82
CA ILE A 405 -10.66 0.58 -2.36
C ILE A 405 -9.77 0.30 -3.56
N MET A 406 -10.20 -0.57 -4.50
CA MET A 406 -9.42 -0.87 -5.69
C MET A 406 -9.18 0.35 -6.58
N LEU A 407 -10.19 1.21 -6.74
CA LEU A 407 -10.06 2.46 -7.52
C LEU A 407 -9.05 3.44 -6.89
N MET A 408 -8.90 3.42 -5.55
CA MET A 408 -8.00 4.29 -4.81
C MET A 408 -6.58 3.74 -4.62
N ALA A 409 -6.37 2.44 -4.80
CA ALA A 409 -5.14 1.74 -4.45
C ALA A 409 -4.19 1.60 -5.65
N PRO A 410 -3.32 2.59 -5.95
CA PRO A 410 -2.33 2.46 -7.00
C PRO A 410 -1.27 1.44 -6.58
N GLN A 411 -0.68 0.77 -7.55
CA GLN A 411 0.37 -0.22 -7.29
C GLN A 411 1.56 0.39 -6.53
N GLY A 412 1.90 -0.20 -5.39
CA GLY A 412 3.12 0.11 -4.63
C GLY A 412 3.12 1.42 -3.83
N LEU A 413 1.96 2.07 -3.68
CA LEU A 413 1.82 3.27 -2.88
C LEU A 413 0.78 3.06 -1.78
N ASP A 414 1.02 3.62 -0.61
CA ASP A 414 0.05 3.64 0.48
C ASP A 414 -1.14 4.53 0.15
N VAL A 415 -2.31 4.19 0.68
CA VAL A 415 -3.57 4.87 0.41
C VAL A 415 -4.10 5.54 1.67
N LEU A 416 -4.32 6.84 1.60
CA LEU A 416 -5.06 7.55 2.64
C LEU A 416 -6.55 7.20 2.53
N PHE A 417 -7.04 6.48 3.52
CA PHE A 417 -8.44 6.06 3.60
C PHE A 417 -9.34 7.21 4.05
N SER A 418 -10.44 7.42 3.32
CA SER A 418 -11.51 8.35 3.69
C SER A 418 -12.85 7.74 3.37
N LYS A 419 -13.82 7.83 4.29
CA LYS A 419 -15.18 7.33 4.08
C LYS A 419 -15.89 7.99 2.90
N ASP A 420 -15.64 9.28 2.66
CA ASP A 420 -16.26 10.03 1.55
C ASP A 420 -15.95 9.42 0.17
N ARG A 421 -14.81 8.77 0.06
CA ARG A 421 -14.42 8.09 -1.18
C ARG A 421 -15.21 6.82 -1.46
N LEU A 422 -15.81 6.20 -0.43
CA LEU A 422 -16.68 5.02 -0.59
C LEU A 422 -18.00 5.37 -1.28
N GLU A 423 -18.43 6.65 -1.20
CA GLU A 423 -19.61 7.12 -1.93
C GLU A 423 -19.48 7.02 -3.45
N ILE A 424 -18.23 7.08 -3.96
CA ILE A 424 -17.97 6.93 -5.41
C ILE A 424 -18.43 5.54 -5.86
N GLY A 425 -18.01 4.49 -5.15
CA GLY A 425 -18.43 3.12 -5.44
C GLY A 425 -19.94 2.92 -5.26
N ARG A 426 -20.53 3.42 -4.16
CA ARG A 426 -21.98 3.33 -3.93
C ARG A 426 -22.79 3.96 -5.07
N ASN A 427 -22.41 5.18 -5.46
CA ASN A 427 -23.08 5.89 -6.54
C ASN A 427 -22.90 5.19 -7.89
N PHE A 428 -21.75 4.58 -8.13
CA PHE A 428 -21.46 3.80 -9.33
C PHE A 428 -22.31 2.53 -9.40
N MET A 429 -22.38 1.75 -8.31
CA MET A 429 -23.20 0.53 -8.24
C MET A 429 -24.69 0.87 -8.43
N ASN A 430 -25.19 1.94 -7.81
CA ASN A 430 -26.56 2.42 -7.99
C ASN A 430 -26.83 2.83 -9.45
N LYS A 431 -25.87 3.50 -10.09
CA LYS A 431 -26.03 3.89 -11.49
C LYS A 431 -26.08 2.68 -12.43
N LEU A 432 -25.18 1.71 -12.21
CA LEU A 432 -25.15 0.46 -12.96
C LEU A 432 -26.47 -0.30 -12.81
N TRP A 433 -26.95 -0.47 -11.57
CA TRP A 433 -28.25 -1.10 -11.30
C TRP A 433 -29.39 -0.43 -12.05
N ASN A 434 -29.49 0.89 -11.96
CA ASN A 434 -30.56 1.65 -12.59
C ASN A 434 -30.55 1.54 -14.12
N VAL A 435 -29.37 1.55 -14.74
CA VAL A 435 -29.23 1.37 -16.19
C VAL A 435 -29.62 -0.03 -16.61
N CYS A 436 -29.14 -1.06 -15.92
CA CYS A 436 -29.50 -2.45 -16.21
C CYS A 436 -31.01 -2.68 -16.06
N ARG A 437 -31.63 -2.14 -15.00
CA ARG A 437 -33.07 -2.21 -14.81
C ARG A 437 -33.87 -1.48 -15.92
N PHE A 438 -33.39 -0.30 -16.34
CA PHE A 438 -33.99 0.42 -17.46
C PHE A 438 -33.92 -0.41 -18.74
N VAL A 439 -32.80 -1.01 -19.04
CA VAL A 439 -32.61 -1.85 -20.22
C VAL A 439 -33.51 -3.08 -20.16
N GLN A 440 -33.57 -3.77 -19.01
CA GLN A 440 -34.45 -4.92 -18.80
C GLN A 440 -35.93 -4.61 -19.08
N LEU A 441 -36.40 -3.45 -18.67
CA LEU A 441 -37.81 -3.03 -18.86
C LEU A 441 -38.15 -2.67 -20.30
N ASN A 442 -37.16 -2.36 -21.13
CA ASN A 442 -37.33 -1.90 -22.52
C ASN A 442 -36.87 -2.92 -23.58
N LEU A 443 -36.28 -4.03 -23.19
CA LEU A 443 -35.82 -5.08 -24.09
C LEU A 443 -36.68 -6.33 -23.99
N ASP A 444 -37.15 -6.80 -25.14
CA ASP A 444 -37.64 -8.17 -25.31
C ASP A 444 -36.46 -9.07 -25.71
N LYS A 445 -36.06 -9.97 -24.81
CA LYS A 445 -34.91 -10.90 -25.02
C LYS A 445 -35.03 -11.66 -26.34
N SER A 446 -36.23 -12.13 -26.70
CA SER A 446 -36.45 -12.94 -27.90
C SER A 446 -36.23 -12.16 -29.21
N SER A 447 -36.41 -10.85 -29.18
CA SER A 447 -36.17 -9.97 -30.32
C SER A 447 -34.74 -9.58 -30.51
N VAL A 448 -33.98 -9.49 -29.41
CA VAL A 448 -32.58 -9.03 -29.39
C VAL A 448 -31.58 -10.14 -29.76
N GLU A 449 -31.82 -11.39 -29.35
CA GLU A 449 -30.96 -12.53 -29.63
C GLU A 449 -30.83 -12.88 -31.14
N ARG A 450 -31.65 -12.26 -31.99
CA ARG A 450 -31.62 -12.45 -33.47
C ARG A 450 -30.58 -11.57 -34.18
N PHE A 451 -29.98 -10.61 -33.44
CA PHE A 451 -29.07 -9.63 -34.02
C PHE A 451 -27.66 -9.83 -33.49
N ASP A 452 -26.71 -10.07 -34.35
CA ASP A 452 -25.29 -9.95 -34.00
C ASP A 452 -24.79 -8.55 -34.38
N PRO A 453 -24.36 -7.73 -33.44
CA PRO A 453 -23.86 -6.39 -33.75
C PRO A 453 -22.66 -6.33 -34.68
N GLU A 454 -21.97 -7.45 -34.90
CA GLU A 454 -20.79 -7.51 -35.79
C GLU A 454 -21.20 -7.65 -37.30
N ASP A 455 -22.39 -8.19 -37.56
CA ASP A 455 -22.90 -8.47 -38.91
C ASP A 455 -23.85 -7.38 -39.45
N LEU A 456 -24.07 -6.27 -38.70
CA LEU A 456 -25.13 -5.32 -39.05
C LEU A 456 -24.58 -3.96 -39.54
N ASP A 457 -25.36 -3.31 -40.45
CA ASP A 457 -25.11 -1.89 -40.79
C ASP A 457 -25.56 -0.96 -39.66
N LEU A 458 -24.65 -0.74 -38.73
CA LEU A 458 -24.85 0.01 -37.51
C LEU A 458 -24.81 1.53 -37.74
N ARG A 459 -25.58 2.30 -36.95
CA ARG A 459 -25.53 3.76 -36.93
C ARG A 459 -24.22 4.25 -36.30
N LEU A 460 -23.87 5.53 -36.54
CA LEU A 460 -22.66 6.15 -36.01
C LEU A 460 -22.51 5.93 -34.48
N ALA A 461 -23.58 6.16 -33.72
CA ALA A 461 -23.56 5.99 -32.27
C ALA A 461 -23.33 4.54 -31.82
N ASP A 462 -23.85 3.57 -32.56
CA ASP A 462 -23.69 2.14 -32.27
C ASP A 462 -22.26 1.70 -32.57
N LYS A 463 -21.72 2.12 -33.72
CA LYS A 463 -20.30 1.88 -34.09
C LYS A 463 -19.35 2.55 -33.08
N TRP A 464 -19.68 3.77 -32.63
CA TRP A 464 -18.90 4.50 -31.65
C TRP A 464 -18.82 3.75 -30.31
N ILE A 465 -19.97 3.32 -29.74
CA ILE A 465 -19.92 2.66 -28.43
C ILE A 465 -19.21 1.32 -28.48
N LEU A 466 -19.29 0.59 -29.60
CA LEU A 466 -18.56 -0.66 -29.81
C LEU A 466 -17.06 -0.42 -29.96
N SER A 467 -16.65 0.69 -30.62
CA SER A 467 -15.24 1.12 -30.67
C SER A 467 -14.71 1.41 -29.26
N ARG A 468 -15.49 2.18 -28.44
CA ARG A 468 -15.16 2.48 -27.04
C ARG A 468 -15.10 1.21 -26.17
N LEU A 469 -16.00 0.25 -26.42
CA LEU A 469 -16.00 -1.04 -25.73
C LEU A 469 -14.75 -1.85 -26.08
N SER A 470 -14.35 -1.86 -27.36
CA SER A 470 -13.11 -2.48 -27.82
C SER A 470 -11.88 -1.85 -27.16
N TYR A 471 -11.86 -0.53 -27.07
CA TYR A 471 -10.82 0.19 -26.32
C TYR A 471 -10.78 -0.23 -24.84
N LEU A 472 -11.94 -0.31 -24.20
CA LEU A 472 -12.05 -0.77 -22.81
C LEU A 472 -11.48 -2.18 -22.66
N VAL A 473 -11.96 -3.18 -23.40
CA VAL A 473 -11.54 -4.59 -23.28
C VAL A 473 -10.03 -4.73 -23.42
N ASN A 474 -9.47 -4.16 -24.50
CA ASN A 474 -8.05 -4.34 -24.81
C ASN A 474 -7.14 -3.66 -23.78
N ASN A 475 -7.48 -2.44 -23.34
CA ASN A 475 -6.70 -1.73 -22.34
C ASN A 475 -6.88 -2.31 -20.95
N TYR A 476 -8.09 -2.75 -20.60
CA TYR A 476 -8.36 -3.42 -19.33
C TYR A 476 -7.48 -4.66 -19.17
N ASN A 477 -7.46 -5.54 -20.14
CA ASN A 477 -6.62 -6.74 -20.11
C ASN A 477 -5.13 -6.40 -20.04
N ALA A 478 -4.68 -5.38 -20.75
CA ALA A 478 -3.31 -4.90 -20.66
C ALA A 478 -2.95 -4.39 -19.24
N GLN A 479 -3.89 -3.73 -18.55
CA GLN A 479 -3.66 -3.28 -17.16
C GLN A 479 -3.69 -4.45 -16.16
N ILE A 480 -4.63 -5.39 -16.30
CA ILE A 480 -4.69 -6.59 -15.46
C ILE A 480 -3.39 -7.40 -15.56
N ASN A 481 -2.90 -7.63 -16.78
CA ASN A 481 -1.66 -8.38 -17.00
C ASN A 481 -0.40 -7.69 -16.44
N ARG A 482 -0.49 -6.39 -16.17
CA ARG A 482 0.56 -5.60 -15.49
C ARG A 482 0.32 -5.41 -14.01
N PHE A 483 -0.73 -6.01 -13.45
CA PHE A 483 -1.16 -5.82 -12.06
C PHE A 483 -1.54 -4.37 -11.71
N HIS A 484 -1.95 -3.55 -12.70
CA HIS A 484 -2.44 -2.19 -12.49
C HIS A 484 -3.95 -2.20 -12.27
N PHE A 485 -4.41 -2.79 -11.17
CA PHE A 485 -5.83 -3.01 -10.89
C PHE A 485 -6.64 -1.73 -10.75
N ASN A 486 -6.05 -0.66 -10.18
CA ASN A 486 -6.69 0.65 -10.09
C ASN A 486 -6.98 1.24 -11.47
N GLU A 487 -6.06 1.12 -12.42
CA GLU A 487 -6.25 1.62 -13.80
C GLU A 487 -7.31 0.79 -14.53
N ALA A 488 -7.34 -0.52 -14.34
CA ALA A 488 -8.40 -1.37 -14.87
C ALA A 488 -9.78 -0.98 -14.31
N ALA A 489 -9.89 -0.77 -13.00
CA ALA A 489 -11.12 -0.30 -12.35
C ALA A 489 -11.56 1.08 -12.86
N LYS A 490 -10.62 2.00 -13.11
CA LYS A 490 -10.88 3.32 -13.66
C LYS A 490 -11.42 3.26 -15.09
N LEU A 491 -10.83 2.43 -15.94
CA LEU A 491 -11.30 2.22 -17.32
C LEU A 491 -12.77 1.76 -17.36
N ILE A 492 -13.15 0.78 -16.52
CA ILE A 492 -14.54 0.33 -16.43
C ILE A 492 -15.44 1.45 -15.92
N TYR A 493 -15.02 2.16 -14.88
CA TYR A 493 -15.79 3.27 -14.32
C TYR A 493 -16.06 4.37 -15.35
N GLU A 494 -15.03 4.80 -16.08
CA GLU A 494 -15.14 5.85 -17.08
C GLU A 494 -16.01 5.44 -18.25
N PHE A 495 -15.80 4.25 -18.82
CA PHE A 495 -16.63 3.74 -19.91
C PHE A 495 -18.10 3.62 -19.48
N THR A 496 -18.36 2.95 -18.35
CA THR A 496 -19.73 2.69 -17.89
C THR A 496 -20.45 3.98 -17.59
N ARG A 497 -19.82 4.91 -16.87
CA ARG A 497 -20.44 6.17 -16.47
C ARG A 497 -20.59 7.13 -17.64
N ASN A 498 -19.49 7.42 -18.33
CA ASN A 498 -19.41 8.51 -19.29
C ASN A 498 -19.90 8.09 -20.68
N ASP A 499 -19.42 6.95 -21.21
CA ASP A 499 -19.75 6.55 -22.57
C ASP A 499 -21.09 5.79 -22.62
N LEU A 500 -21.27 4.77 -21.79
CA LEU A 500 -22.49 3.94 -21.80
C LEU A 500 -23.69 4.69 -21.23
N CYS A 501 -23.61 5.13 -19.94
CA CYS A 501 -24.77 5.66 -19.22
C CYS A 501 -25.12 7.09 -19.64
N ASP A 502 -24.14 8.00 -19.72
CA ASP A 502 -24.40 9.43 -19.95
C ASP A 502 -24.68 9.75 -21.42
N TRP A 503 -24.22 8.88 -22.35
CA TRP A 503 -24.40 9.10 -23.77
C TRP A 503 -25.17 7.99 -24.47
N TYR A 504 -24.62 6.76 -24.51
CA TYR A 504 -25.20 5.76 -25.38
C TYR A 504 -26.62 5.33 -24.96
N VAL A 505 -26.86 5.12 -23.70
CA VAL A 505 -28.20 4.78 -23.19
C VAL A 505 -29.19 5.92 -23.43
N GLU A 506 -28.76 7.17 -23.29
CA GLU A 506 -29.62 8.32 -23.61
C GLU A 506 -29.96 8.39 -25.13
N ILE A 507 -29.03 7.98 -25.99
CA ILE A 507 -29.28 7.84 -27.43
C ILE A 507 -30.22 6.66 -27.69
N ALA A 508 -30.00 5.50 -27.04
CA ALA A 508 -30.82 4.31 -27.18
C ALA A 508 -32.28 4.52 -26.77
N LYS A 509 -32.54 5.41 -25.77
CA LYS A 509 -33.88 5.79 -25.38
C LYS A 509 -34.75 6.29 -26.54
N ILE A 510 -34.12 6.99 -27.51
CA ILE A 510 -34.80 7.51 -28.69
C ILE A 510 -35.39 6.37 -29.51
N SER A 511 -34.64 5.32 -29.72
CA SER A 511 -35.07 4.13 -30.46
C SER A 511 -36.11 3.32 -29.67
N PHE A 512 -35.91 3.12 -28.37
CA PHE A 512 -36.88 2.40 -27.53
C PHE A 512 -38.24 3.08 -27.46
N GLN A 513 -38.31 4.41 -27.60
CA GLN A 513 -39.58 5.18 -27.59
C GLN A 513 -40.28 5.20 -28.93
N LYS A 514 -39.62 5.00 -30.06
CA LYS A 514 -40.20 5.09 -31.40
C LYS A 514 -41.05 3.86 -31.79
N GLY A 515 -40.89 2.74 -31.12
CA GLY A 515 -41.65 1.52 -31.35
C GLY A 515 -41.33 0.73 -32.63
N ASP A 516 -40.29 1.10 -33.39
CA ASP A 516 -39.79 0.31 -34.53
C ASP A 516 -39.05 -0.93 -34.00
N LYS A 517 -39.65 -2.10 -34.24
CA LYS A 517 -39.15 -3.37 -33.72
C LYS A 517 -37.74 -3.72 -34.23
N TYR A 518 -37.42 -3.35 -35.46
CA TYR A 518 -36.09 -3.64 -36.06
C TYR A 518 -35.05 -2.74 -35.37
N GLU A 519 -35.29 -1.45 -35.31
CA GLU A 519 -34.37 -0.49 -34.68
C GLU A 519 -34.18 -0.79 -33.18
N VAL A 520 -35.27 -1.13 -32.47
CA VAL A 520 -35.21 -1.55 -31.06
C VAL A 520 -34.40 -2.81 -30.88
N GLY A 521 -34.55 -3.82 -31.74
CA GLY A 521 -33.77 -5.05 -31.70
C GLY A 521 -32.27 -4.80 -31.94
N LEU A 522 -31.96 -4.00 -32.96
CA LEU A 522 -30.58 -3.64 -33.32
C LEU A 522 -29.89 -2.87 -32.19
N VAL A 523 -30.50 -1.80 -31.71
CA VAL A 523 -29.93 -1.00 -30.60
C VAL A 523 -29.85 -1.81 -29.30
N GLY A 524 -30.87 -2.65 -29.08
CA GLY A 524 -30.92 -3.53 -27.93
C GLY A 524 -29.77 -4.55 -27.90
N SER A 525 -29.39 -5.12 -29.06
CA SER A 525 -28.26 -6.05 -29.16
C SER A 525 -26.94 -5.37 -28.80
N VAL A 526 -26.73 -4.14 -29.26
CA VAL A 526 -25.52 -3.36 -28.92
C VAL A 526 -25.48 -3.00 -27.43
N VAL A 527 -26.60 -2.53 -26.86
CA VAL A 527 -26.69 -2.25 -25.41
C VAL A 527 -26.41 -3.51 -24.59
N LEU A 528 -27.00 -4.65 -25.00
CA LEU A 528 -26.80 -5.92 -24.30
C LEU A 528 -25.36 -6.40 -24.37
N LYS A 529 -24.70 -6.27 -25.52
CA LYS A 529 -23.26 -6.57 -25.65
C LYS A 529 -22.43 -5.71 -24.73
N CYS A 530 -22.69 -4.40 -24.67
CA CYS A 530 -22.00 -3.49 -23.74
C CYS A 530 -22.21 -3.88 -22.27
N ILE A 531 -23.45 -4.14 -21.86
CA ILE A 531 -23.77 -4.52 -20.47
C ILE A 531 -23.07 -5.85 -20.11
N LYS A 532 -23.23 -6.90 -20.92
CA LYS A 532 -22.61 -8.19 -20.66
C LYS A 532 -21.09 -8.07 -20.52
N THR A 533 -20.45 -7.32 -21.41
CA THR A 533 -19.00 -7.06 -21.31
C THR A 533 -18.62 -6.30 -20.04
N VAL A 534 -19.36 -5.25 -19.69
CA VAL A 534 -19.11 -4.50 -18.44
C VAL A 534 -19.28 -5.39 -17.21
N LEU A 535 -20.34 -6.21 -17.16
CA LEU A 535 -20.55 -7.14 -16.03
C LEU A 535 -19.41 -8.14 -15.91
N THR A 536 -18.93 -8.72 -17.03
CA THR A 536 -17.81 -9.66 -17.05
C THR A 536 -16.52 -8.99 -16.52
N LEU A 537 -16.16 -7.82 -17.05
CA LEU A 537 -14.93 -7.13 -16.65
C LEU A 537 -14.99 -6.56 -15.22
N LEU A 538 -16.19 -6.20 -14.74
CA LEU A 538 -16.40 -5.66 -13.40
C LEU A 538 -16.47 -6.75 -12.32
N HIS A 539 -16.83 -7.98 -12.69
CA HIS A 539 -17.08 -9.08 -11.75
C HIS A 539 -15.94 -9.33 -10.75
N PRO A 540 -14.64 -9.30 -11.12
CA PRO A 540 -13.55 -9.46 -10.15
C PRO A 540 -13.54 -8.40 -9.04
N PHE A 541 -14.03 -7.20 -9.31
CA PHE A 541 -14.10 -6.09 -8.35
C PHE A 541 -15.39 -6.06 -7.54
N ALA A 542 -16.53 -6.35 -8.20
CA ALA A 542 -17.88 -6.23 -7.66
C ALA A 542 -18.71 -7.49 -7.98
N PRO A 543 -18.39 -8.64 -7.34
CA PRO A 543 -18.96 -9.94 -7.73
C PRO A 543 -20.46 -10.07 -7.46
N PHE A 544 -20.98 -9.45 -6.38
CA PHE A 544 -22.36 -9.68 -5.98
C PHE A 544 -23.35 -8.98 -6.91
N ILE A 545 -23.16 -7.67 -7.15
CA ILE A 545 -24.08 -6.91 -8.02
C ILE A 545 -23.99 -7.38 -9.48
N THR A 546 -22.80 -7.77 -9.94
CA THR A 546 -22.63 -8.22 -11.32
C THR A 546 -23.25 -9.58 -11.55
N GLU A 547 -23.19 -10.52 -10.62
CA GLU A 547 -23.87 -11.80 -10.71
C GLU A 547 -25.39 -11.63 -10.69
N GLU A 548 -25.92 -10.81 -9.77
CA GLU A 548 -27.34 -10.49 -9.70
C GLU A 548 -27.89 -9.85 -10.99
N LEU A 549 -27.12 -8.91 -11.56
CA LEU A 549 -27.49 -8.29 -12.83
C LEU A 549 -27.34 -9.22 -14.03
N TRP A 550 -26.36 -10.14 -13.98
CA TRP A 550 -26.16 -11.16 -15.04
C TRP A 550 -27.37 -12.05 -15.20
N GLU A 551 -28.05 -12.41 -14.11
CA GLU A 551 -29.27 -13.22 -14.10
C GLU A 551 -30.36 -12.64 -15.02
N PHE A 552 -30.45 -11.30 -15.12
CA PHE A 552 -31.43 -10.64 -15.99
C PHE A 552 -31.10 -10.78 -17.50
N PHE A 553 -29.80 -10.91 -17.84
CA PHE A 553 -29.32 -10.81 -19.22
C PHE A 553 -28.76 -12.13 -19.77
N ARG A 554 -28.55 -13.13 -18.94
CA ARG A 554 -28.10 -14.43 -19.40
C ARG A 554 -29.16 -15.13 -20.26
N SER A 555 -28.73 -15.95 -21.22
CA SER A 555 -29.61 -16.87 -21.91
C SER A 555 -29.80 -18.15 -21.08
N ASP A 556 -30.85 -18.94 -21.35
CA ASP A 556 -31.13 -20.21 -20.66
C ASP A 556 -29.96 -21.24 -20.77
N LYS A 557 -29.05 -21.04 -21.71
CA LYS A 557 -27.89 -21.90 -21.97
C LYS A 557 -26.59 -21.34 -21.39
N SER A 558 -26.58 -20.11 -20.83
CA SER A 558 -25.38 -19.51 -20.30
C SER A 558 -25.12 -19.96 -18.85
N THR A 559 -23.84 -20.05 -18.50
CA THR A 559 -23.38 -20.31 -17.14
C THR A 559 -23.53 -19.08 -16.24
N ASP A 560 -23.35 -19.26 -14.95
CA ASP A 560 -23.18 -18.16 -14.00
C ASP A 560 -21.97 -17.32 -14.39
N LEU A 561 -21.96 -16.04 -14.04
CA LEU A 561 -20.93 -15.10 -14.50
C LEU A 561 -19.54 -15.51 -14.01
N ILE A 562 -19.44 -16.00 -12.79
CA ILE A 562 -18.17 -16.42 -12.17
C ILE A 562 -17.42 -17.50 -12.96
N ILE A 563 -18.12 -18.34 -13.74
CA ILE A 563 -17.54 -19.39 -14.57
C ILE A 563 -17.73 -19.15 -16.09
N SER A 564 -18.21 -17.95 -16.46
CA SER A 564 -18.37 -17.61 -17.86
C SER A 564 -17.02 -17.30 -18.53
N PRO A 565 -16.91 -17.51 -19.87
CA PRO A 565 -15.66 -17.24 -20.59
C PRO A 565 -15.20 -15.79 -20.43
N TRP A 566 -13.90 -15.60 -20.25
CA TRP A 566 -13.28 -14.28 -20.22
C TRP A 566 -13.22 -13.66 -21.61
N ILE A 567 -13.21 -12.33 -21.69
CA ILE A 567 -13.13 -11.58 -22.94
C ILE A 567 -11.70 -11.06 -23.11
N ASP A 568 -10.89 -11.78 -23.89
CA ASP A 568 -9.46 -11.45 -24.04
C ASP A 568 -9.20 -10.27 -24.96
N LYS A 569 -9.92 -10.16 -26.09
CA LYS A 569 -9.70 -9.16 -27.13
C LYS A 569 -10.98 -8.80 -27.86
N MET A 570 -11.03 -7.56 -28.37
CA MET A 570 -12.11 -7.07 -29.22
C MET A 570 -11.53 -6.20 -30.34
N GLU A 571 -11.98 -6.40 -31.61
CA GLU A 571 -11.38 -5.78 -32.80
C GLU A 571 -12.34 -4.82 -33.50
N MET A 572 -12.91 -3.87 -32.78
CA MET A 572 -13.88 -2.90 -33.31
C MET A 572 -13.42 -1.44 -33.16
N LEU A 573 -12.13 -1.21 -32.91
CA LEU A 573 -11.57 0.15 -32.80
C LEU A 573 -11.68 0.91 -34.12
N ASN A 574 -12.19 2.14 -34.08
CA ASN A 574 -12.30 3.03 -35.23
C ASN A 574 -12.15 4.49 -34.83
N SER A 575 -10.98 5.06 -35.06
CA SER A 575 -10.65 6.45 -34.65
C SER A 575 -11.51 7.49 -35.36
N ASN A 576 -11.84 7.29 -36.65
CA ASN A 576 -12.65 8.25 -37.39
C ASN A 576 -14.07 8.35 -36.82
N ILE A 577 -14.66 7.23 -36.45
CA ILE A 577 -15.98 7.15 -35.80
C ILE A 577 -15.92 7.84 -34.41
N GLU A 578 -14.84 7.64 -33.67
CA GLU A 578 -14.66 8.29 -32.38
C GLU A 578 -14.52 9.82 -32.49
N GLU A 579 -13.80 10.31 -33.51
CA GLU A 579 -13.67 11.75 -33.79
C GLU A 579 -15.02 12.38 -34.21
N ASP A 580 -15.76 11.72 -35.10
CA ASP A 580 -17.08 12.18 -35.51
C ASP A 580 -18.05 12.28 -34.33
N MET A 581 -18.07 11.25 -33.50
CA MET A 581 -18.95 11.23 -32.32
C MET A 581 -18.48 12.21 -31.23
N LEU A 582 -17.18 12.43 -31.05
CA LEU A 582 -16.63 13.43 -30.15
C LEU A 582 -17.10 14.82 -30.56
N MET A 583 -17.02 15.18 -31.85
CA MET A 583 -17.55 16.44 -32.39
C MET A 583 -19.02 16.63 -32.03
N ILE A 584 -19.85 15.59 -32.17
CA ILE A 584 -21.29 15.64 -31.82
C ILE A 584 -21.48 15.81 -30.32
N LYS A 585 -20.73 15.09 -29.49
CA LYS A 585 -20.77 15.19 -28.04
C LYS A 585 -20.41 16.59 -27.56
N GLU A 586 -19.36 17.19 -28.10
CA GLU A 586 -18.94 18.54 -27.80
C GLU A 586 -19.95 19.60 -28.23
N LEU A 587 -20.51 19.46 -29.42
CA LEU A 587 -21.59 20.30 -29.91
C LEU A 587 -22.79 20.28 -28.95
N VAL A 588 -23.31 19.09 -28.62
CA VAL A 588 -24.46 18.95 -27.71
C VAL A 588 -24.14 19.51 -26.33
N THR A 589 -22.93 19.24 -25.81
CA THR A 589 -22.47 19.74 -24.51
C THR A 589 -22.39 21.27 -24.51
N SER A 590 -21.87 21.86 -25.56
CA SER A 590 -21.80 23.33 -25.75
C SER A 590 -23.21 23.96 -25.75
N VAL A 591 -24.13 23.37 -26.48
CA VAL A 591 -25.54 23.84 -26.51
C VAL A 591 -26.21 23.72 -25.14
N ARG A 592 -26.01 22.61 -24.43
CA ARG A 592 -26.51 22.40 -23.06
C ARG A 592 -25.89 23.42 -22.07
N SER A 593 -24.62 23.74 -22.23
CA SER A 593 -23.94 24.78 -21.45
C SER A 593 -24.53 26.17 -21.70
N ILE A 594 -24.80 26.54 -22.96
CA ILE A 594 -25.48 27.79 -23.30
C ILE A 594 -26.87 27.86 -22.66
N ARG A 595 -27.64 26.76 -22.76
CA ARG A 595 -28.97 26.68 -22.12
C ARG A 595 -28.91 26.92 -20.60
N SER A 596 -27.96 26.27 -19.92
CA SER A 596 -27.76 26.43 -18.47
C SER A 596 -27.36 27.86 -18.11
N ARG A 597 -26.39 28.42 -18.83
CA ARG A 597 -25.90 29.78 -18.57
C ARG A 597 -27.00 30.84 -18.77
N MET A 598 -27.82 30.69 -19.82
CA MET A 598 -28.89 31.61 -20.17
C MET A 598 -30.24 31.24 -19.53
N ASN A 599 -30.24 30.25 -18.62
CA ASN A 599 -31.44 29.80 -17.89
C ASN A 599 -32.63 29.46 -18.80
N ILE A 600 -32.36 28.83 -19.98
CA ILE A 600 -33.36 28.42 -20.95
C ILE A 600 -34.03 27.13 -20.46
N PRO A 601 -35.35 27.14 -20.23
CA PRO A 601 -36.04 25.94 -19.77
C PRO A 601 -35.89 24.73 -20.69
N PRO A 602 -35.73 23.51 -20.18
CA PRO A 602 -35.58 22.30 -20.98
C PRO A 602 -36.73 22.04 -21.97
N SER A 603 -37.91 22.51 -21.69
CA SER A 603 -39.11 22.38 -22.56
C SER A 603 -39.07 23.28 -23.78
N LYS A 604 -38.32 24.39 -23.73
CA LYS A 604 -38.25 25.31 -24.88
C LYS A 604 -37.25 24.79 -25.92
N LYS A 605 -37.73 24.60 -27.16
CA LYS A 605 -36.90 24.34 -28.33
C LYS A 605 -36.55 25.65 -29.02
N PHE A 606 -35.45 25.67 -29.79
CA PHE A 606 -34.98 26.81 -30.55
C PHE A 606 -34.16 26.39 -31.79
N ASP A 607 -33.96 27.33 -32.68
CA ASP A 607 -33.16 27.12 -33.89
C ASP A 607 -31.65 27.20 -33.53
N LEU A 608 -30.88 26.28 -34.09
CA LEU A 608 -29.42 26.21 -33.89
C LEU A 608 -28.71 26.47 -35.21
N TYR A 609 -27.78 27.41 -35.19
CA TYR A 609 -26.97 27.77 -36.33
C TYR A 609 -25.52 27.34 -36.07
N ILE A 610 -24.94 26.61 -37.03
CA ILE A 610 -23.58 26.10 -36.92
C ILE A 610 -22.80 26.42 -38.18
N ARG A 611 -21.71 27.17 -38.02
CA ARG A 611 -20.70 27.31 -39.07
C ARG A 611 -19.70 26.19 -38.95
N CYS A 612 -19.52 25.42 -40.01
CA CYS A 612 -18.67 24.23 -40.03
C CYS A 612 -18.09 24.00 -41.42
N SER A 613 -16.98 23.26 -41.52
CA SER A 613 -16.38 22.87 -42.79
C SER A 613 -17.29 21.89 -43.59
N SER A 614 -17.01 21.71 -44.89
CA SER A 614 -17.75 20.79 -45.75
C SER A 614 -17.77 19.34 -45.24
N ASN A 615 -16.65 18.85 -44.71
CA ASN A 615 -16.55 17.48 -44.13
C ASN A 615 -17.43 17.38 -42.85
N GLN A 616 -17.32 18.33 -41.94
CA GLN A 616 -18.14 18.37 -40.73
C GLN A 616 -19.63 18.46 -41.06
N ASN A 617 -20.00 19.27 -42.06
CA ASN A 617 -21.36 19.44 -42.51
C ASN A 617 -21.98 18.11 -43.00
N GLN A 618 -21.22 17.25 -43.70
CA GLN A 618 -21.70 15.92 -44.12
C GLN A 618 -22.07 15.07 -42.90
N VAL A 619 -21.19 14.96 -41.91
CA VAL A 619 -21.44 14.18 -40.70
C VAL A 619 -22.65 14.73 -39.93
N LEU A 620 -22.69 16.06 -39.69
CA LEU A 620 -23.75 16.71 -38.93
C LEU A 620 -25.12 16.61 -39.62
N LYS A 621 -25.18 16.63 -40.96
CA LYS A 621 -26.42 16.43 -41.73
C LYS A 621 -26.98 15.04 -41.54
N VAL A 622 -26.14 14.00 -41.58
CA VAL A 622 -26.58 12.60 -41.39
C VAL A 622 -27.11 12.44 -39.94
N GLN A 623 -26.49 13.09 -38.96
CA GLN A 623 -26.84 12.97 -37.54
C GLN A 623 -27.82 14.05 -37.06
N LYS A 624 -28.51 14.74 -37.97
CA LYS A 624 -29.40 15.88 -37.69
C LYS A 624 -30.48 15.55 -36.64
N ASP A 625 -31.13 14.42 -36.74
CA ASP A 625 -32.20 14.03 -35.82
C ASP A 625 -31.70 13.68 -34.43
N LEU A 626 -30.52 13.04 -34.36
CA LEU A 626 -29.83 12.78 -33.12
C LEU A 626 -29.47 14.10 -32.40
N ILE A 627 -28.85 15.03 -33.10
CA ILE A 627 -28.46 16.35 -32.56
C ILE A 627 -29.70 17.12 -32.10
N LYS A 628 -30.76 17.17 -32.93
CA LYS A 628 -32.03 17.84 -32.58
C LYS A 628 -32.61 17.30 -31.27
N THR A 629 -32.58 16.01 -31.09
CA THR A 629 -33.14 15.36 -29.91
C THR A 629 -32.28 15.62 -28.65
N LEU A 630 -30.96 15.37 -28.76
CA LEU A 630 -30.06 15.51 -27.62
C LEU A 630 -29.84 16.94 -27.15
N ALA A 631 -29.81 17.91 -28.09
CA ALA A 631 -29.66 19.33 -27.80
C ALA A 631 -31.01 20.02 -27.59
N ARG A 632 -32.13 19.34 -27.85
CA ARG A 632 -33.50 19.86 -27.75
C ARG A 632 -33.71 21.11 -28.59
N VAL A 633 -33.31 21.06 -29.88
CA VAL A 633 -33.44 22.15 -30.84
C VAL A 633 -34.56 21.85 -31.85
N GLU A 634 -35.16 22.90 -32.41
CA GLU A 634 -36.23 22.83 -33.39
C GLU A 634 -35.69 22.59 -34.78
N ASN A 635 -34.86 23.53 -35.26
CA ASN A 635 -34.23 23.47 -36.56
C ASN A 635 -32.72 23.57 -36.43
N LEU A 636 -32.01 22.93 -37.38
CA LEU A 636 -30.56 22.91 -37.45
C LEU A 636 -30.13 23.52 -38.82
N PHE A 637 -29.39 24.62 -38.77
CA PHE A 637 -28.86 25.32 -39.95
C PHE A 637 -27.34 25.12 -39.96
N LEU A 638 -26.83 24.47 -41.02
CA LEU A 638 -25.45 24.03 -41.12
C LEU A 638 -24.81 24.59 -42.42
N GLY A 639 -23.56 24.97 -42.37
CA GLY A 639 -22.78 25.35 -43.55
C GLY A 639 -21.62 26.28 -43.25
N GLU A 640 -20.71 26.42 -44.23
CA GLU A 640 -19.55 27.31 -44.14
C GLU A 640 -19.95 28.76 -44.07
N ASP A 641 -20.99 29.15 -44.82
CA ASP A 641 -21.53 30.51 -44.90
C ASP A 641 -22.61 30.81 -43.85
N THR A 642 -22.82 29.94 -42.87
CA THR A 642 -23.84 30.17 -41.84
C THR A 642 -23.54 31.46 -41.06
N LYS A 643 -24.46 32.44 -41.19
CA LYS A 643 -24.31 33.73 -40.53
C LYS A 643 -24.78 33.71 -39.10
N LYS A 644 -24.06 34.40 -38.21
CA LYS A 644 -24.47 34.60 -36.81
C LYS A 644 -25.76 35.41 -36.79
N PRO A 645 -26.87 34.89 -36.22
CA PRO A 645 -28.09 35.67 -36.02
C PRO A 645 -27.86 36.80 -35.00
N ARG A 646 -28.64 37.89 -35.14
CA ARG A 646 -28.62 38.96 -34.14
C ARG A 646 -29.05 38.46 -32.77
N HIS A 647 -28.47 39.01 -31.72
CA HIS A 647 -28.75 38.62 -30.32
C HIS A 647 -28.62 37.11 -30.09
N SER A 648 -27.47 36.52 -30.48
CA SER A 648 -27.18 35.12 -30.30
C SER A 648 -26.05 34.92 -29.30
N ALA A 649 -26.23 33.94 -28.40
CA ALA A 649 -25.10 33.36 -27.68
C ALA A 649 -24.24 32.54 -28.64
N ALA A 650 -22.93 32.71 -28.54
CA ALA A 650 -21.96 32.00 -29.37
C ALA A 650 -21.03 31.11 -28.53
N SER A 651 -20.60 30.02 -29.13
CA SER A 651 -19.54 29.15 -28.59
C SER A 651 -18.75 28.55 -29.73
N VAL A 652 -17.47 28.24 -29.48
CA VAL A 652 -16.60 27.55 -30.44
C VAL A 652 -16.13 26.27 -29.77
N THR A 653 -16.29 25.14 -30.44
CA THR A 653 -15.83 23.79 -29.99
C THR A 653 -15.62 22.89 -31.18
N ALA A 654 -14.65 21.98 -31.13
CA ALA A 654 -14.33 21.04 -32.22
C ALA A 654 -14.21 21.70 -33.63
N GLY A 655 -13.77 22.92 -33.71
CA GLY A 655 -13.73 23.69 -34.97
C GLY A 655 -15.10 24.14 -35.48
N LEU A 656 -16.16 24.00 -34.69
CA LEU A 656 -17.52 24.47 -34.96
C LEU A 656 -17.76 25.82 -34.32
N GLU A 657 -18.36 26.77 -35.05
CA GLU A 657 -18.92 27.99 -34.46
C GLU A 657 -20.44 27.79 -34.27
N ILE A 658 -20.89 27.84 -33.05
CA ILE A 658 -22.25 27.52 -32.62
C ILE A 658 -22.96 28.81 -32.22
N PHE A 659 -24.15 29.05 -32.79
CA PHE A 659 -24.95 30.22 -32.48
C PHE A 659 -26.36 29.82 -32.06
N VAL A 660 -26.78 30.30 -30.87
CA VAL A 660 -28.11 30.10 -30.30
C VAL A 660 -28.82 31.46 -30.24
N PRO A 661 -29.84 31.75 -31.09
CA PRO A 661 -30.63 32.97 -30.99
C PRO A 661 -31.35 33.05 -29.64
N LEU A 662 -31.23 34.14 -28.94
CA LEU A 662 -31.81 34.32 -27.60
C LEU A 662 -33.17 35.02 -27.63
N LYS A 663 -33.55 35.61 -28.76
CA LYS A 663 -34.85 36.32 -28.92
C LYS A 663 -36.02 35.39 -28.71
N GLY A 664 -36.91 35.70 -27.76
CA GLY A 664 -38.06 34.91 -27.39
C GLY A 664 -37.76 33.70 -26.46
N LEU A 665 -36.46 33.44 -26.18
CA LEU A 665 -36.04 32.43 -25.25
C LEU A 665 -35.75 32.99 -23.86
N VAL A 666 -35.18 34.21 -23.83
CA VAL A 666 -34.76 34.89 -22.62
C VAL A 666 -35.39 36.30 -22.61
N ASP A 667 -35.90 36.69 -21.47
CA ASP A 667 -36.29 38.08 -21.21
C ASP A 667 -34.97 38.84 -20.88
N PHE A 668 -34.50 39.59 -21.87
CA PHE A 668 -33.19 40.29 -21.81
C PHE A 668 -33.12 41.23 -20.61
N ASP A 669 -34.16 42.03 -20.35
CA ASP A 669 -34.17 43.01 -19.26
C ASP A 669 -34.14 42.30 -17.87
N LYS A 670 -34.94 41.28 -17.74
CA LYS A 670 -35.01 40.49 -16.50
C LYS A 670 -33.69 39.75 -16.24
N GLU A 671 -33.14 39.16 -17.27
CA GLU A 671 -31.89 38.37 -17.14
C GLU A 671 -30.65 39.29 -16.94
N GLN A 672 -30.59 40.44 -17.61
CA GLN A 672 -29.57 41.41 -17.31
C GLN A 672 -29.64 41.93 -15.87
N LYS A 673 -30.86 42.23 -15.38
CA LYS A 673 -31.05 42.64 -13.99
C LYS A 673 -30.60 41.53 -13.01
N ARG A 674 -30.92 40.27 -13.30
CA ARG A 674 -30.55 39.10 -12.49
C ARG A 674 -29.02 38.93 -12.45
N MET A 675 -28.37 38.95 -13.62
CA MET A 675 -26.92 38.79 -13.73
C MET A 675 -26.17 39.96 -13.09
N LYS A 676 -26.61 41.20 -13.29
CA LYS A 676 -26.04 42.39 -12.63
C LYS A 676 -26.16 42.31 -11.11
N LYS A 677 -27.32 41.90 -10.60
CA LYS A 677 -27.51 41.71 -9.16
C LYS A 677 -26.56 40.60 -8.61
N ARG A 678 -26.50 39.45 -9.28
CA ARG A 678 -25.65 38.35 -8.84
C ARG A 678 -24.14 38.70 -8.93
N SER A 679 -23.74 39.47 -9.95
CA SER A 679 -22.36 39.98 -10.06
C SER A 679 -22.06 40.95 -8.91
N ALA A 680 -22.99 41.87 -8.58
CA ALA A 680 -22.82 42.79 -7.46
C ALA A 680 -22.76 42.04 -6.10
N ASP A 681 -23.62 41.05 -5.89
CA ASP A 681 -23.59 40.18 -4.68
C ASP A 681 -22.26 39.41 -4.56
N ALA A 682 -21.76 38.86 -5.66
CA ALA A 682 -20.48 38.14 -5.70
C ALA A 682 -19.30 39.08 -5.45
N LEU A 683 -19.29 40.26 -6.04
CA LEU A 683 -18.27 41.29 -5.79
C LEU A 683 -18.25 41.75 -4.33
N GLY A 684 -19.43 41.92 -3.70
CA GLY A 684 -19.52 42.23 -2.27
C GLY A 684 -18.98 41.10 -1.37
N LEU A 685 -19.11 39.83 -1.78
CA LEU A 685 -18.50 38.68 -1.08
C LEU A 685 -16.97 38.64 -1.28
N ILE A 686 -16.50 38.96 -2.49
CA ILE A 686 -15.07 39.05 -2.80
C ILE A 686 -14.40 40.12 -1.94
N GLU A 687 -15.03 41.31 -1.80
CA GLU A 687 -14.53 42.38 -0.94
C GLU A 687 -14.42 41.95 0.52
N LYS A 688 -15.45 41.26 1.04
CA LYS A 688 -15.43 40.72 2.39
C LYS A 688 -14.33 39.68 2.61
N ILE A 689 -14.13 38.80 1.64
CA ILE A 689 -13.06 37.77 1.72
C ILE A 689 -11.69 38.45 1.60
N ASN A 690 -11.50 39.40 0.70
CA ASN A 690 -10.25 40.15 0.58
C ASN A 690 -9.93 40.91 1.87
N SER A 691 -10.94 41.58 2.49
CA SER A 691 -10.77 42.23 3.80
C SER A 691 -10.33 41.28 4.88
N LYS A 692 -10.90 40.06 4.93
CA LYS A 692 -10.45 39.01 5.87
C LYS A 692 -9.02 38.54 5.58
N LEU A 693 -8.69 38.28 4.31
CA LEU A 693 -7.37 37.77 3.91
C LEU A 693 -6.27 38.86 3.99
N SER A 694 -6.64 40.16 4.02
CA SER A 694 -5.73 41.29 4.27
C SER A 694 -5.51 41.57 5.76
N ASN A 695 -6.30 40.97 6.65
CA ASN A 695 -6.16 41.17 8.08
C ASN A 695 -5.13 40.21 8.67
N GLN A 696 -3.96 40.73 9.06
CA GLN A 696 -2.85 39.95 9.59
C GLN A 696 -3.26 39.14 10.85
N ASN A 697 -4.08 39.73 11.74
CA ASN A 697 -4.58 39.02 12.93
C ASN A 697 -5.46 37.79 12.58
N PHE A 698 -6.19 37.85 11.47
CA PHE A 698 -6.95 36.69 11.00
C PHE A 698 -6.01 35.62 10.45
N LEU A 699 -5.02 35.99 9.63
CA LEU A 699 -4.06 35.05 9.08
C LEU A 699 -3.24 34.31 10.14
N ASP A 700 -2.88 35.02 11.22
CA ASP A 700 -2.07 34.46 12.31
C ASP A 700 -2.86 33.59 13.30
N ARG A 701 -4.17 33.83 13.48
CA ARG A 701 -5.00 33.13 14.47
C ARG A 701 -5.94 32.09 13.87
N ALA A 702 -6.30 32.18 12.60
CA ALA A 702 -7.22 31.23 11.98
C ALA A 702 -6.52 29.92 11.62
N PRO A 703 -7.18 28.76 11.80
CA PRO A 703 -6.65 27.48 11.33
C PRO A 703 -6.31 27.52 9.84
N LYS A 704 -5.18 26.93 9.44
CA LYS A 704 -4.72 26.90 8.03
C LYS A 704 -5.80 26.43 7.05
N ALA A 705 -6.63 25.47 7.44
CA ALA A 705 -7.75 24.96 6.65
C ALA A 705 -8.81 26.04 6.35
N VAL A 706 -9.08 26.94 7.31
CA VAL A 706 -10.05 28.04 7.14
C VAL A 706 -9.50 29.08 6.18
N VAL A 707 -8.21 29.45 6.30
CA VAL A 707 -7.56 30.40 5.39
C VAL A 707 -7.54 29.83 3.97
N GLN A 708 -7.23 28.53 3.79
CA GLN A 708 -7.22 27.88 2.49
C GLN A 708 -8.63 27.82 1.88
N ARG A 709 -9.66 27.59 2.68
CA ARG A 709 -11.07 27.60 2.24
C ARG A 709 -11.48 28.99 1.76
N GLU A 710 -11.12 30.06 2.47
CA GLU A 710 -11.42 31.45 2.04
C GLU A 710 -10.68 31.79 0.73
N LYS A 711 -9.41 31.38 0.56
CA LYS A 711 -8.68 31.55 -0.71
C LYS A 711 -9.35 30.80 -1.87
N SER A 712 -9.79 29.56 -1.65
CA SER A 712 -10.51 28.77 -2.65
C SER A 712 -11.86 29.41 -3.03
N ASN A 713 -12.58 29.95 -2.02
CA ASN A 713 -13.83 30.66 -2.27
C ASN A 713 -13.61 31.97 -3.07
N LEU A 714 -12.52 32.69 -2.80
CA LEU A 714 -12.15 33.86 -3.56
C LEU A 714 -11.98 33.55 -5.05
N VAL A 715 -11.19 32.52 -5.37
CA VAL A 715 -10.98 32.06 -6.75
C VAL A 715 -12.31 31.75 -7.44
N LYS A 716 -13.16 30.93 -6.78
CA LYS A 716 -14.48 30.53 -7.33
C LYS A 716 -15.40 31.72 -7.61
N LEU A 717 -15.45 32.71 -6.69
CA LEU A 717 -16.28 33.89 -6.85
C LEU A 717 -15.73 34.82 -7.95
N THR A 718 -14.41 34.93 -8.07
CA THR A 718 -13.78 35.70 -9.16
C THR A 718 -14.12 35.12 -10.53
N GLU A 719 -13.96 33.76 -10.67
CA GLU A 719 -14.39 33.07 -11.90
C GLU A 719 -15.90 33.21 -12.18
N GLU A 720 -16.74 33.26 -11.14
CA GLU A 720 -18.18 33.48 -11.30
C GLU A 720 -18.48 34.87 -11.84
N VAL A 721 -17.81 35.92 -11.30
CA VAL A 721 -17.95 37.28 -11.78
C VAL A 721 -17.52 37.41 -13.23
N ASP A 722 -16.39 36.83 -13.61
CA ASP A 722 -15.89 36.85 -14.99
C ASP A 722 -16.87 36.17 -15.95
N LYS A 723 -17.43 35.03 -15.57
CA LYS A 723 -18.48 34.33 -16.33
C LYS A 723 -19.76 35.16 -16.46
N LEU A 724 -20.20 35.82 -15.40
CA LEU A 724 -21.36 36.67 -15.43
C LEU A 724 -21.15 37.91 -16.33
N ASN A 725 -19.98 38.51 -16.30
CA ASN A 725 -19.64 39.66 -17.17
C ASN A 725 -19.59 39.23 -18.64
N ALA A 726 -18.95 38.11 -18.97
CA ALA A 726 -18.96 37.56 -20.33
C ALA A 726 -20.39 37.28 -20.83
N ASN A 727 -21.27 36.75 -19.96
CA ASN A 727 -22.68 36.56 -20.31
C ASN A 727 -23.47 37.86 -20.50
N LEU A 728 -23.18 38.89 -19.71
CA LEU A 728 -23.78 40.23 -19.88
C LEU A 728 -23.39 40.84 -21.21
N GLU A 729 -22.18 40.66 -21.68
CA GLU A 729 -21.73 41.10 -23.01
C GLU A 729 -22.47 40.38 -24.14
N MET A 730 -22.80 39.09 -23.96
CA MET A 730 -23.59 38.35 -24.95
C MET A 730 -25.05 38.81 -25.04
N LEU A 731 -25.59 39.47 -23.99
CA LEU A 731 -26.94 40.01 -23.94
C LEU A 731 -27.04 41.46 -24.46
N LYS A 732 -25.94 42.12 -24.71
CA LYS A 732 -25.90 43.41 -25.42
C LYS A 732 -26.00 43.18 -26.94
#